data_3ca95554404ebe254a4921075cf7e5a3
#
_entry.id   3ca95554404ebe254a4921075cf7e5a3
#
_cell.length_a   1.000
_cell.length_b   1.000
_cell.length_c   1.000
_cell.angle_alpha   90.00
_cell.angle_beta   90.00
_cell.angle_gamma   90.00
#
_symmetry.space_group_name_H-M   'P 1'
#
loop_
_entity.id
_entity.type
_entity.pdbx_description
1 polymer ?
#
loop_
_entity_poly.entity_id
_entity_poly.type
_entity_poly.pdbx_seq_one_letter_code
_entity_poly.pdbx_strand_id
1 'polypeptide(L)'
;MGAELDADGNGTFAVYSKNATKILLELYSTAYGEEAAYDYWMEKGSDDIWRAKINGITSGTLYAFRAWGPNWTFDENWERGGSSAGFASDFDSNGNRFNPNKVLFDPYSKEISHDKSNPTALGSLNGGMYGTGEEDFEGAARRNFDTGKYASKSVVIKDSTSFGTKPKIPQEKTIIYEAHARGITKHSSSAQLSSILNGIDGFENVVDIPAEYQGTYKGAGMLAPYLKALGVNTIEFLPVHESDNDANPDDAPGGNYWAYMTYGYFAPDRRYSSDKSYGGPTREFKEMVKAFHDAGMEVYLDVVFNHSGEGGTWYGEKDSYKTAELTFMRGFDNSTYYSLVQDNIGGYWETTGCGNNLQCDNSVVRKFILDSLTYWIDEMGVDGYRFDLAPVLGREGLGTWNYSKDAQTIKDIIALGQEKDAEMIAEAWDTQWPGGYQVGNFPDGWGEWNGRFRDSIRSYVGKGERGSLNNYINGDYDNFNDQGGPQKSVNFVVAHDGFTLADLCSYQGAGNAMNNTLSWPFGPSDGGNSDYNTLGFGTEAKDKRQAARNYIAIQMISRGVPMIVWGDEFGRTQNGNNNPYNIDSVATWSNYNMINTASPHLVATGGSGAYHNNFGTFGNTANVNGNFKFMNYMLKLRASEPAFQQADYRVSYDFKKEDGTSTLSDGDRCVWIRINGSTVSGGSDYLVFMNMYTAEVPFTIPAADSGKSWVRLADTQNYFESAFNCWNSESAEVVSERSYGVTPWSVVILKQVE
;
A
#
# COMPACT_ATOMS: atom_id res chain seq x y z
N MET A 1 21.57 -10.52 -13.06
CA MET A 1 20.46 -11.48 -13.11
C MET A 1 19.42 -10.94 -14.08
N GLY A 2 18.57 -11.84 -14.63
CA GLY A 2 17.60 -11.44 -15.62
C GLY A 2 18.18 -11.41 -17.06
N ALA A 3 17.45 -10.75 -17.96
CA ALA A 3 17.89 -10.57 -19.34
C ALA A 3 18.46 -9.16 -19.55
N GLU A 4 19.68 -9.08 -20.09
CA GLU A 4 20.37 -7.82 -20.37
C GLU A 4 20.79 -7.79 -21.85
N LEU A 5 20.62 -6.61 -22.48
CA LEU A 5 21.06 -6.34 -23.85
C LEU A 5 22.35 -5.54 -23.85
N ASP A 6 23.37 -6.03 -24.55
CA ASP A 6 24.56 -5.23 -24.83
C ASP A 6 24.32 -4.25 -26.01
N ALA A 7 25.36 -3.45 -26.34
CA ALA A 7 25.26 -2.47 -27.41
C ALA A 7 25.21 -3.09 -28.81
N ASP A 8 25.67 -4.33 -28.93
CA ASP A 8 25.78 -5.08 -30.20
C ASP A 8 24.54 -5.93 -30.50
N GLY A 9 23.50 -5.90 -29.61
CA GLY A 9 22.29 -6.67 -29.77
C GLY A 9 22.42 -8.13 -29.33
N ASN A 10 23.37 -8.43 -28.42
CA ASN A 10 23.42 -9.74 -27.78
C ASN A 10 22.67 -9.68 -26.47
N GLY A 11 21.84 -10.70 -26.21
CA GLY A 11 21.15 -10.91 -24.94
C GLY A 11 21.95 -11.84 -24.04
N THR A 12 22.20 -11.43 -22.81
CA THR A 12 22.68 -12.29 -21.73
C THR A 12 21.50 -12.62 -20.83
N PHE A 13 21.23 -13.91 -20.65
CA PHE A 13 20.17 -14.43 -19.77
C PHE A 13 20.81 -15.11 -18.57
N ALA A 14 20.37 -14.77 -17.36
CA ALA A 14 20.96 -15.29 -16.13
C ALA A 14 19.90 -15.54 -15.08
N VAL A 15 19.85 -16.78 -14.56
CA VAL A 15 18.92 -17.20 -13.49
C VAL A 15 19.68 -18.01 -12.43
N TYR A 16 19.29 -17.81 -11.17
CA TYR A 16 19.88 -18.56 -10.06
C TYR A 16 19.15 -19.89 -9.85
N SER A 17 19.92 -20.97 -9.75
CA SER A 17 19.46 -22.23 -9.14
C SER A 17 20.66 -23.05 -8.68
N LYS A 18 20.76 -23.28 -7.39
CA LYS A 18 21.78 -24.15 -6.79
C LYS A 18 21.50 -25.62 -7.10
N ASN A 19 20.23 -26.01 -6.97
CA ASN A 19 19.81 -27.40 -6.98
C ASN A 19 19.43 -27.93 -8.38
N ALA A 20 19.23 -27.05 -9.37
CA ALA A 20 19.02 -27.49 -10.75
C ALA A 20 20.23 -28.27 -11.28
N THR A 21 19.95 -29.34 -12.02
CA THR A 21 20.94 -30.15 -12.73
C THR A 21 21.01 -29.82 -14.21
N LYS A 22 19.95 -29.19 -14.75
CA LYS A 22 19.89 -28.69 -16.12
C LYS A 22 18.84 -27.59 -16.26
N ILE A 23 19.13 -26.56 -17.04
CA ILE A 23 18.18 -25.49 -17.37
C ILE A 23 18.20 -25.23 -18.88
N LEU A 24 17.00 -25.15 -19.47
CA LEU A 24 16.77 -24.80 -20.87
C LEU A 24 16.17 -23.40 -20.94
N LEU A 25 16.82 -22.50 -21.67
CA LEU A 25 16.26 -21.22 -22.09
C LEU A 25 15.42 -21.44 -23.34
N GLU A 26 14.19 -20.98 -23.34
CA GLU A 26 13.26 -21.02 -24.47
C GLU A 26 12.96 -19.60 -24.95
N LEU A 27 13.02 -19.36 -26.26
CA LEU A 27 12.63 -18.12 -26.92
C LEU A 27 11.32 -18.35 -27.70
N TYR A 28 10.38 -17.40 -27.60
CA TYR A 28 9.05 -17.52 -28.14
C TYR A 28 8.76 -16.43 -29.19
N SER A 29 8.02 -16.81 -30.23
CA SER A 29 7.52 -15.87 -31.25
C SER A 29 6.22 -15.19 -30.82
N THR A 30 5.42 -15.87 -29.98
CA THR A 30 4.14 -15.39 -29.46
C THR A 30 4.05 -15.58 -27.95
N ALA A 31 3.24 -14.78 -27.30
CA ALA A 31 3.06 -14.87 -25.84
C ALA A 31 2.37 -16.18 -25.40
N TYR A 32 1.44 -16.67 -26.20
CA TYR A 32 0.67 -17.90 -25.96
C TYR A 32 0.24 -18.53 -27.29
N GLY A 33 -0.22 -19.79 -27.23
CA GLY A 33 -0.74 -20.55 -28.34
C GLY A 33 0.30 -21.40 -29.10
N GLU A 34 1.59 -21.08 -29.02
CA GLU A 34 2.67 -21.75 -29.72
C GLU A 34 3.76 -22.25 -28.76
N GLU A 35 4.47 -23.30 -29.21
CA GLU A 35 5.69 -23.76 -28.53
C GLU A 35 6.85 -22.81 -28.75
N ALA A 36 7.94 -23.00 -27.99
CA ALA A 36 9.18 -22.23 -28.16
C ALA A 36 9.70 -22.35 -29.60
N ALA A 37 10.07 -21.21 -30.19
CA ALA A 37 10.66 -21.17 -31.53
C ALA A 37 12.14 -21.58 -31.52
N TYR A 38 12.85 -21.30 -30.45
CA TYR A 38 14.26 -21.65 -30.24
C TYR A 38 14.49 -22.05 -28.80
N ASP A 39 15.47 -22.91 -28.56
CA ASP A 39 15.91 -23.27 -27.22
C ASP A 39 17.44 -23.41 -27.14
N TYR A 40 17.95 -23.14 -25.91
CA TYR A 40 19.38 -23.14 -25.64
C TYR A 40 19.65 -23.68 -24.24
N TRP A 41 20.57 -24.70 -24.16
CA TRP A 41 21.05 -25.14 -22.87
C TRP A 41 21.88 -24.05 -22.18
N MET A 42 21.59 -23.80 -20.92
CA MET A 42 22.36 -22.86 -20.13
C MET A 42 23.54 -23.52 -19.44
N GLU A 43 24.58 -22.73 -19.16
CA GLU A 43 25.77 -23.17 -18.44
C GLU A 43 25.74 -22.68 -17.00
N LYS A 44 26.01 -23.59 -16.04
CA LYS A 44 26.07 -23.30 -14.62
C LYS A 44 27.44 -22.74 -14.25
N GLY A 45 27.47 -21.53 -13.67
CA GLY A 45 28.66 -20.94 -13.06
C GLY A 45 28.97 -21.54 -11.69
N SER A 46 30.14 -21.22 -11.15
CA SER A 46 30.56 -21.60 -9.80
C SER A 46 29.77 -20.86 -8.70
N ASP A 47 29.03 -19.84 -9.07
CA ASP A 47 28.14 -19.01 -8.25
C ASP A 47 26.68 -19.48 -8.25
N ASP A 48 26.43 -20.69 -8.77
CA ASP A 48 25.12 -21.30 -8.95
C ASP A 48 24.16 -20.51 -9.88
N ILE A 49 24.70 -19.55 -10.63
CA ILE A 49 23.95 -18.81 -11.65
C ILE A 49 24.13 -19.49 -13.00
N TRP A 50 23.02 -19.78 -13.64
CA TRP A 50 22.95 -20.33 -15.00
C TRP A 50 22.92 -19.19 -16.01
N ARG A 51 23.72 -19.28 -17.07
CA ARG A 51 23.88 -18.24 -18.08
C ARG A 51 23.79 -18.78 -19.51
N ALA A 52 23.23 -17.94 -20.38
CA ALA A 52 23.31 -18.12 -21.82
C ALA A 52 23.50 -16.76 -22.48
N LYS A 53 24.35 -16.70 -23.52
CA LYS A 53 24.53 -15.49 -24.36
C LYS A 53 24.05 -15.81 -25.77
N ILE A 54 23.05 -15.06 -26.25
CA ILE A 54 22.37 -15.29 -27.52
C ILE A 54 22.48 -14.01 -28.37
N ASN A 55 22.86 -14.17 -29.63
CA ASN A 55 22.94 -13.08 -30.58
C ASN A 55 21.58 -12.75 -31.20
N GLY A 56 21.37 -11.52 -31.63
CA GLY A 56 20.16 -11.11 -32.34
C GLY A 56 18.94 -10.92 -31.46
N ILE A 57 19.15 -10.68 -30.16
CA ILE A 57 18.07 -10.39 -29.21
C ILE A 57 17.73 -8.87 -29.29
N THR A 58 16.44 -8.56 -29.22
CA THR A 58 15.93 -7.19 -29.23
C THR A 58 14.99 -6.95 -28.05
N SER A 59 14.74 -5.69 -27.74
CA SER A 59 13.66 -5.33 -26.81
C SER A 59 12.33 -5.86 -27.34
N GLY A 60 11.52 -6.49 -26.49
CA GLY A 60 10.30 -7.20 -26.87
C GLY A 60 10.47 -8.69 -27.11
N THR A 61 11.70 -9.24 -27.12
CA THR A 61 11.91 -10.68 -27.21
C THR A 61 11.29 -11.39 -26.00
N LEU A 62 10.50 -12.45 -26.28
CA LEU A 62 9.86 -13.27 -25.28
C LEU A 62 10.72 -14.48 -24.92
N TYR A 63 10.88 -14.75 -23.64
CA TYR A 63 11.68 -15.88 -23.15
C TYR A 63 11.10 -16.48 -21.88
N ALA A 64 11.45 -17.75 -21.64
CA ALA A 64 11.12 -18.46 -20.41
C ALA A 64 12.11 -19.63 -20.22
N PHE A 65 11.91 -20.42 -19.16
CA PHE A 65 12.83 -21.49 -18.81
C PHE A 65 12.12 -22.79 -18.51
N ARG A 66 12.86 -23.91 -18.68
CA ARG A 66 12.52 -25.21 -18.11
C ARG A 66 13.67 -25.69 -17.25
N ALA A 67 13.38 -26.31 -16.11
CA ALA A 67 14.40 -26.73 -15.15
C ALA A 67 14.19 -28.20 -14.74
N TRP A 68 15.30 -28.91 -14.61
CA TRP A 68 15.41 -30.26 -14.09
C TRP A 68 16.27 -30.26 -12.81
N GLY A 69 15.99 -31.19 -11.91
CA GLY A 69 16.73 -31.33 -10.68
C GLY A 69 16.56 -32.69 -10.02
N PRO A 70 16.88 -32.84 -8.73
CA PRO A 70 16.92 -34.17 -8.09
C PRO A 70 15.62 -34.94 -8.10
N ASN A 71 14.47 -34.29 -8.03
CA ASN A 71 13.14 -34.91 -8.04
C ASN A 71 12.61 -35.19 -9.46
N TRP A 72 13.22 -34.60 -10.45
CA TRP A 72 12.92 -34.85 -11.87
C TRP A 72 14.21 -34.69 -12.70
N THR A 73 14.93 -35.76 -12.88
CA THR A 73 16.23 -35.76 -13.58
C THR A 73 16.05 -35.62 -15.09
N PHE A 74 17.01 -34.97 -15.76
CA PHE A 74 16.97 -34.94 -17.21
C PHE A 74 17.13 -36.35 -17.79
N ASP A 75 16.23 -36.68 -18.71
CA ASP A 75 16.22 -37.93 -19.49
C ASP A 75 16.15 -37.55 -20.97
N GLU A 76 16.95 -38.21 -21.81
CA GLU A 76 17.00 -37.94 -23.27
C GLU A 76 15.67 -38.24 -23.98
N ASN A 77 14.81 -39.03 -23.35
CA ASN A 77 13.47 -39.33 -23.87
C ASN A 77 12.41 -38.31 -23.45
N TRP A 78 12.82 -37.26 -22.71
CA TRP A 78 11.88 -36.20 -22.35
C TRP A 78 11.53 -35.36 -23.59
N GLU A 79 10.26 -35.20 -23.85
CA GLU A 79 9.71 -34.40 -24.95
C GLU A 79 8.67 -33.41 -24.42
N ARG A 80 8.55 -32.24 -25.08
CA ARG A 80 7.46 -31.29 -24.82
C ARG A 80 6.10 -31.93 -25.04
N GLY A 81 5.06 -31.42 -24.39
CA GLY A 81 3.70 -31.92 -24.54
C GLY A 81 3.27 -32.94 -23.50
N GLY A 82 4.04 -33.11 -22.41
CA GLY A 82 3.55 -33.91 -21.27
C GLY A 82 4.34 -35.18 -20.95
N SER A 83 5.63 -35.17 -21.16
CA SER A 83 6.50 -36.29 -20.85
C SER A 83 6.66 -36.50 -19.34
N SER A 84 6.71 -37.78 -18.92
CA SER A 84 7.08 -38.22 -17.57
C SER A 84 8.51 -38.75 -17.49
N ALA A 85 9.30 -38.68 -18.54
CA ALA A 85 10.68 -39.18 -18.57
C ALA A 85 11.53 -38.44 -17.52
N GLY A 86 12.27 -39.21 -16.72
CA GLY A 86 13.08 -38.72 -15.63
C GLY A 86 12.33 -38.35 -14.33
N PHE A 87 11.01 -38.50 -14.27
CA PHE A 87 10.22 -38.23 -13.07
C PHE A 87 10.53 -39.23 -11.95
N ALA A 88 10.79 -38.69 -10.75
CA ALA A 88 10.95 -39.49 -9.54
C ALA A 88 9.83 -39.19 -8.51
N SER A 89 9.59 -37.91 -8.25
CA SER A 89 8.56 -37.44 -7.30
C SER A 89 8.17 -35.98 -7.56
N ASP A 90 7.02 -35.55 -7.07
CA ASP A 90 6.62 -34.12 -7.15
C ASP A 90 7.48 -33.22 -6.29
N PHE A 91 8.06 -33.75 -5.21
CA PHE A 91 9.12 -33.13 -4.44
C PHE A 91 10.01 -34.19 -3.78
N ASP A 92 11.26 -33.86 -3.47
CA ASP A 92 12.20 -34.74 -2.81
C ASP A 92 12.34 -34.45 -1.29
N SER A 93 13.22 -35.19 -0.61
CA SER A 93 13.47 -35.03 0.82
C SER A 93 14.11 -33.67 1.22
N ASN A 94 14.55 -32.89 0.25
CA ASN A 94 15.10 -31.54 0.45
C ASN A 94 14.10 -30.44 0.05
N GLY A 95 12.91 -30.82 -0.39
CA GLY A 95 11.86 -29.89 -0.83
C GLY A 95 12.03 -29.36 -2.24
N ASN A 96 12.90 -29.95 -3.07
CA ASN A 96 13.04 -29.55 -4.47
C ASN A 96 11.79 -29.95 -5.26
N ARG A 97 11.29 -29.05 -6.13
CA ARG A 97 10.04 -29.20 -6.90
C ARG A 97 10.22 -28.96 -8.40
N PHE A 98 11.33 -29.41 -8.98
CA PHE A 98 11.55 -29.29 -10.42
C PHE A 98 10.49 -30.06 -11.22
N ASN A 99 10.00 -29.41 -12.30
CA ASN A 99 9.09 -30.04 -13.25
C ASN A 99 9.28 -29.41 -14.65
N PRO A 100 9.93 -30.11 -15.60
CA PRO A 100 10.21 -29.54 -16.90
C PRO A 100 8.97 -29.32 -17.79
N ASN A 101 7.78 -29.85 -17.42
CA ASN A 101 6.54 -29.56 -18.10
C ASN A 101 5.95 -28.19 -17.70
N LYS A 102 6.46 -27.57 -16.62
CA LYS A 102 6.04 -26.24 -16.17
C LYS A 102 7.05 -25.22 -16.64
N VAL A 103 6.64 -24.37 -17.58
CA VAL A 103 7.46 -23.27 -18.07
C VAL A 103 7.47 -22.17 -17.00
N LEU A 104 8.67 -21.68 -16.71
CA LEU A 104 8.95 -20.71 -15.66
C LEU A 104 9.37 -19.39 -16.29
N PHE A 105 8.74 -18.28 -15.87
CA PHE A 105 9.27 -16.97 -16.22
C PHE A 105 10.41 -16.57 -15.29
N ASP A 106 11.20 -15.58 -15.71
CA ASP A 106 12.37 -15.10 -14.98
C ASP A 106 11.96 -14.30 -13.73
N PRO A 107 12.43 -14.66 -12.52
CA PRO A 107 12.17 -13.86 -11.32
C PRO A 107 12.64 -12.40 -11.41
N TYR A 108 13.60 -12.10 -12.29
CA TYR A 108 14.13 -10.77 -12.58
C TYR A 108 13.51 -10.12 -13.83
N SER A 109 12.40 -10.64 -14.32
CA SER A 109 11.74 -10.11 -15.52
C SER A 109 11.25 -8.68 -15.30
N LYS A 110 11.63 -7.76 -16.21
CA LYS A 110 11.21 -6.35 -16.17
C LYS A 110 9.80 -6.11 -16.71
N GLU A 111 9.28 -7.04 -17.50
CA GLU A 111 7.88 -7.15 -17.90
C GLU A 111 7.54 -8.61 -18.17
N ILE A 112 6.26 -8.94 -18.03
CA ILE A 112 5.70 -10.26 -18.31
C ILE A 112 4.68 -10.12 -19.44
N SER A 113 4.59 -11.10 -20.33
CA SER A 113 3.75 -11.01 -21.54
C SER A 113 2.26 -10.85 -21.25
N HIS A 114 1.76 -11.48 -20.20
CA HIS A 114 0.36 -11.46 -19.77
C HIS A 114 0.27 -12.00 -18.34
N ASP A 115 -0.84 -11.71 -17.68
CA ASP A 115 -1.20 -12.30 -16.40
C ASP A 115 -1.29 -13.83 -16.52
N LYS A 116 -0.78 -14.57 -15.52
CA LYS A 116 -0.79 -16.06 -15.55
C LYS A 116 -2.20 -16.63 -15.66
N SER A 117 -3.18 -15.92 -15.15
CA SER A 117 -4.60 -16.27 -15.17
C SER A 117 -5.38 -15.59 -16.30
N ASN A 118 -4.69 -15.02 -17.30
CA ASN A 118 -5.34 -14.29 -18.40
C ASN A 118 -6.33 -15.19 -19.17
N PRO A 119 -7.63 -14.85 -19.22
CA PRO A 119 -8.65 -15.71 -19.85
C PRO A 119 -8.42 -15.97 -21.34
N THR A 120 -7.80 -15.03 -22.05
CA THR A 120 -7.48 -15.21 -23.48
C THR A 120 -6.38 -16.25 -23.67
N ALA A 121 -5.38 -16.27 -22.79
CA ALA A 121 -4.30 -17.25 -22.86
C ALA A 121 -4.77 -18.64 -22.38
N LEU A 122 -5.57 -18.68 -21.32
CA LEU A 122 -6.07 -19.93 -20.76
C LEU A 122 -7.18 -20.59 -21.61
N GLY A 123 -8.02 -19.80 -22.27
CA GLY A 123 -9.18 -20.33 -22.98
C GLY A 123 -10.15 -21.03 -22.02
N SER A 124 -10.35 -22.33 -22.18
CA SER A 124 -11.16 -23.18 -21.29
C SER A 124 -10.39 -23.74 -20.09
N LEU A 125 -9.08 -23.58 -20.07
CA LEU A 125 -8.22 -24.03 -18.97
C LEU A 125 -8.37 -23.08 -17.76
N ASN A 126 -7.93 -23.55 -16.60
CA ASN A 126 -7.86 -22.75 -15.39
C ASN A 126 -6.43 -22.77 -14.82
N GLY A 127 -6.19 -22.02 -13.74
CA GLY A 127 -4.90 -21.97 -13.06
C GLY A 127 -4.37 -23.33 -12.58
N GLY A 128 -5.21 -24.36 -12.53
CA GLY A 128 -4.81 -25.73 -12.22
C GLY A 128 -3.73 -26.31 -13.13
N MET A 129 -3.57 -25.77 -14.34
CA MET A 129 -2.53 -26.20 -15.27
C MET A 129 -1.10 -25.99 -14.73
N TYR A 130 -0.90 -25.04 -13.84
CA TYR A 130 0.40 -24.75 -13.23
C TYR A 130 0.74 -25.70 -12.07
N GLY A 131 -0.27 -26.41 -11.55
CA GLY A 131 -0.10 -27.33 -10.45
C GLY A 131 0.66 -28.60 -10.83
N THR A 132 1.26 -29.24 -9.81
CA THR A 132 1.87 -30.56 -9.87
C THR A 132 0.91 -31.62 -9.32
N GLY A 133 1.36 -32.84 -9.06
CA GLY A 133 0.54 -33.93 -8.50
C GLY A 133 -0.02 -34.91 -9.52
N GLU A 134 -0.71 -35.94 -9.00
CA GLU A 134 -1.22 -37.09 -9.76
C GLU A 134 -2.63 -36.93 -10.30
N GLU A 135 -3.37 -35.93 -9.77
CA GLU A 135 -4.76 -35.75 -10.18
C GLU A 135 -4.91 -35.52 -11.66
N ASP A 136 -6.04 -36.00 -12.17
CA ASP A 136 -6.37 -35.82 -13.58
C ASP A 136 -6.59 -34.32 -13.89
N PHE A 137 -5.90 -33.86 -14.91
CA PHE A 137 -6.08 -32.57 -15.54
C PHE A 137 -5.98 -32.73 -17.05
N GLU A 138 -7.07 -32.45 -17.76
CA GLU A 138 -7.15 -32.61 -19.22
C GLU A 138 -6.79 -34.03 -19.72
N GLY A 139 -7.11 -35.07 -18.96
CA GLY A 139 -6.90 -36.46 -19.32
C GLY A 139 -5.52 -37.04 -18.99
N ALA A 140 -4.70 -36.34 -18.23
CA ALA A 140 -3.40 -36.83 -17.76
C ALA A 140 -3.15 -36.41 -16.31
N ALA A 141 -2.12 -36.97 -15.67
CA ALA A 141 -1.68 -36.45 -14.38
C ALA A 141 -1.29 -34.97 -14.52
N ARG A 142 -1.76 -34.11 -13.59
CA ARG A 142 -1.56 -32.65 -13.62
C ARG A 142 -0.08 -32.27 -13.80
N ARG A 143 0.85 -33.01 -13.16
CA ARG A 143 2.29 -32.81 -13.32
C ARG A 143 2.77 -32.92 -14.77
N ASN A 144 2.07 -33.68 -15.62
CA ASN A 144 2.45 -33.91 -17.01
C ASN A 144 1.86 -32.86 -17.96
N PHE A 145 0.95 -31.99 -17.52
CA PHE A 145 0.43 -30.93 -18.37
C PHE A 145 1.54 -29.94 -18.72
N ASP A 146 1.81 -29.78 -20.02
CA ASP A 146 2.83 -28.84 -20.51
C ASP A 146 2.26 -27.41 -20.61
N THR A 147 2.82 -26.48 -19.85
CA THR A 147 2.36 -25.10 -19.83
C THR A 147 3.00 -24.21 -20.91
N GLY A 148 3.87 -24.76 -21.77
CA GLY A 148 4.65 -23.98 -22.75
C GLY A 148 3.84 -23.04 -23.62
N LYS A 149 2.63 -23.46 -24.04
CA LYS A 149 1.74 -22.66 -24.89
C LYS A 149 0.94 -21.60 -24.15
N TYR A 150 0.90 -21.64 -22.82
CA TYR A 150 -0.05 -20.88 -22.02
C TYR A 150 0.62 -19.98 -20.98
N ALA A 151 1.71 -20.46 -20.37
CA ALA A 151 2.40 -19.75 -19.30
C ALA A 151 2.89 -18.37 -19.78
N SER A 152 2.85 -17.42 -18.87
CA SER A 152 3.44 -16.09 -19.07
C SER A 152 4.92 -16.20 -19.45
N LYS A 153 5.35 -15.34 -20.35
CA LYS A 153 6.75 -15.23 -20.78
C LYS A 153 7.35 -13.95 -20.26
N SER A 154 8.60 -14.00 -19.88
CA SER A 154 9.41 -12.83 -19.61
C SER A 154 9.66 -12.04 -20.88
N VAL A 155 9.73 -10.72 -20.78
CA VAL A 155 9.99 -9.81 -21.89
C VAL A 155 11.31 -9.13 -21.69
N VAL A 156 12.17 -9.18 -22.70
CA VAL A 156 13.42 -8.39 -22.71
C VAL A 156 13.06 -6.92 -22.90
N ILE A 157 13.38 -6.08 -21.92
CA ILE A 157 13.08 -4.64 -21.96
C ILE A 157 14.35 -3.84 -21.98
N LYS A 158 14.43 -2.87 -22.92
CA LYS A 158 15.40 -1.80 -22.95
C LYS A 158 14.62 -0.49 -23.04
N ASP A 159 14.64 0.27 -21.98
CA ASP A 159 13.93 1.55 -21.86
C ASP A 159 14.86 2.66 -21.37
N SER A 160 14.67 3.87 -21.88
CA SER A 160 15.43 5.06 -21.52
C SER A 160 14.54 6.25 -21.12
N THR A 161 13.29 6.00 -20.84
CA THR A 161 12.34 7.01 -20.37
C THR A 161 12.81 7.62 -19.06
N SER A 162 12.76 8.93 -18.96
CA SER A 162 13.14 9.66 -17.75
C SER A 162 11.98 9.68 -16.74
N PHE A 163 12.31 9.46 -15.48
CA PHE A 163 11.40 9.66 -14.34
C PHE A 163 11.54 11.05 -13.69
N GLY A 164 12.26 11.99 -14.33
CA GLY A 164 12.46 13.34 -13.82
C GLY A 164 13.55 13.43 -12.75
N THR A 165 13.44 14.46 -11.90
CA THR A 165 14.37 14.72 -10.79
C THR A 165 13.66 14.51 -9.47
N LYS A 166 14.19 13.67 -8.61
CA LYS A 166 13.65 13.38 -7.28
C LYS A 166 13.59 14.64 -6.41
N PRO A 167 12.45 14.93 -5.77
CA PRO A 167 12.27 16.18 -4.99
C PRO A 167 13.02 16.20 -3.66
N LYS A 168 13.32 15.06 -3.06
CA LYS A 168 14.06 14.93 -1.78
C LYS A 168 13.39 15.67 -0.61
N ILE A 169 12.23 15.20 -0.21
CA ILE A 169 11.47 15.77 0.90
C ILE A 169 12.02 15.22 2.23
N PRO A 170 12.43 16.07 3.19
CA PRO A 170 12.79 15.58 4.52
C PRO A 170 11.63 14.84 5.17
N GLN A 171 11.89 13.68 5.78
CA GLN A 171 10.85 12.79 6.30
C GLN A 171 9.91 13.48 7.29
N GLU A 172 10.41 14.39 8.14
CA GLU A 172 9.58 15.15 9.08
C GLU A 172 8.58 16.10 8.40
N LYS A 173 8.75 16.35 7.08
CA LYS A 173 7.86 17.18 6.24
C LYS A 173 6.93 16.35 5.36
N THR A 174 7.09 15.05 5.35
CA THR A 174 6.30 14.13 4.53
C THR A 174 4.85 14.11 5.01
N ILE A 175 3.93 14.18 4.04
CA ILE A 175 2.49 14.00 4.21
C ILE A 175 2.05 12.99 3.15
N ILE A 176 1.71 11.78 3.58
CA ILE A 176 1.45 10.64 2.69
C ILE A 176 -0.03 10.60 2.29
N TYR A 177 -0.25 10.36 1.01
CA TYR A 177 -1.54 10.00 0.43
C TYR A 177 -1.47 8.56 -0.07
N GLU A 178 -2.00 7.62 0.70
CA GLU A 178 -2.12 6.23 0.30
C GLU A 178 -3.17 6.07 -0.78
N ALA A 179 -2.87 5.41 -1.89
CA ALA A 179 -3.75 5.35 -3.04
C ALA A 179 -3.59 4.09 -3.89
N HIS A 180 -4.69 3.65 -4.51
CA HIS A 180 -4.67 2.60 -5.52
C HIS A 180 -4.48 3.22 -6.91
N ALA A 181 -3.46 2.79 -7.66
CA ALA A 181 -3.09 3.38 -8.97
C ALA A 181 -4.25 3.45 -9.96
N ARG A 182 -5.14 2.44 -9.98
CA ARG A 182 -6.34 2.42 -10.79
C ARG A 182 -7.49 3.22 -10.15
N GLY A 183 -7.75 2.99 -8.87
CA GLY A 183 -8.93 3.52 -8.17
C GLY A 183 -9.00 5.04 -8.12
N ILE A 184 -7.86 5.71 -8.05
CA ILE A 184 -7.83 7.18 -7.94
C ILE A 184 -8.34 7.92 -9.17
N THR A 185 -8.37 7.28 -10.35
CA THR A 185 -8.80 7.93 -11.60
C THR A 185 -9.83 7.16 -12.42
N LYS A 186 -10.17 5.92 -12.02
CA LYS A 186 -11.05 5.04 -12.81
C LYS A 186 -12.45 5.58 -12.97
N HIS A 187 -13.01 6.24 -11.96
CA HIS A 187 -14.37 6.78 -12.02
C HIS A 187 -14.48 7.89 -13.05
N SER A 188 -15.56 7.91 -13.83
CA SER A 188 -15.80 8.88 -14.94
C SER A 188 -15.81 10.35 -14.49
N SER A 189 -16.01 10.65 -13.21
CA SER A 189 -15.92 12.01 -12.67
C SER A 189 -14.51 12.61 -12.79
N SER A 190 -13.47 11.79 -12.92
CA SER A 190 -12.11 12.26 -13.15
C SER A 190 -11.94 13.04 -14.46
N ALA A 191 -12.83 12.81 -15.46
CA ALA A 191 -12.89 13.58 -16.70
C ALA A 191 -13.52 14.97 -16.55
N GLN A 192 -13.90 15.36 -15.33
CA GLN A 192 -14.58 16.64 -15.05
C GLN A 192 -13.96 17.39 -13.88
N LEU A 193 -12.72 17.03 -13.49
CA LEU A 193 -12.03 17.58 -12.32
C LEU A 193 -11.94 19.10 -12.36
N SER A 194 -11.57 19.69 -13.50
CA SER A 194 -11.46 21.14 -13.67
C SER A 194 -12.77 21.86 -13.41
N SER A 195 -13.89 21.26 -13.79
CA SER A 195 -15.22 21.84 -13.56
C SER A 195 -15.71 21.60 -12.13
N ILE A 196 -15.44 20.45 -11.55
CA ILE A 196 -15.79 20.09 -10.16
C ILE A 196 -15.08 21.01 -9.16
N LEU A 197 -13.82 21.35 -9.44
CA LEU A 197 -12.95 22.16 -8.57
C LEU A 197 -13.00 23.66 -8.90
N ASN A 198 -13.77 24.06 -9.90
CA ASN A 198 -13.88 25.46 -10.32
C ASN A 198 -14.33 26.36 -9.16
N GLY A 199 -13.56 27.42 -8.91
CA GLY A 199 -13.80 28.35 -7.81
C GLY A 199 -13.32 27.89 -6.44
N ILE A 200 -12.57 26.80 -6.37
CA ILE A 200 -11.85 26.40 -5.14
C ILE A 200 -10.40 26.86 -5.28
N ASP A 201 -9.98 27.76 -4.41
CA ASP A 201 -8.65 28.36 -4.43
C ASP A 201 -7.52 27.32 -4.34
N GLY A 202 -6.54 27.47 -5.23
CA GLY A 202 -5.37 26.60 -5.30
C GLY A 202 -5.50 25.39 -6.23
N PHE A 203 -6.70 25.15 -6.80
CA PHE A 203 -6.96 24.03 -7.72
C PHE A 203 -7.04 24.43 -9.20
N GLU A 204 -6.58 25.63 -9.54
CA GLU A 204 -6.71 26.21 -10.90
C GLU A 204 -5.90 25.45 -11.96
N ASN A 205 -4.88 24.70 -11.55
CA ASN A 205 -4.00 23.92 -12.43
C ASN A 205 -4.41 22.45 -12.59
N VAL A 206 -5.53 22.05 -12.00
CA VAL A 206 -6.03 20.68 -12.12
C VAL A 206 -6.61 20.46 -13.49
N VAL A 207 -6.30 19.32 -14.10
CA VAL A 207 -6.74 18.97 -15.45
C VAL A 207 -7.74 17.81 -15.43
N ASP A 208 -8.57 17.75 -16.45
CA ASP A 208 -9.46 16.61 -16.67
C ASP A 208 -8.67 15.40 -17.17
N ILE A 209 -9.04 14.21 -16.73
CA ILE A 209 -8.39 12.96 -17.12
C ILE A 209 -9.20 12.32 -18.26
N PRO A 210 -8.63 12.23 -19.48
CA PRO A 210 -9.29 11.59 -20.61
C PRO A 210 -9.69 10.14 -20.32
N ALA A 211 -10.77 9.68 -20.92
CA ALA A 211 -11.34 8.35 -20.69
C ALA A 211 -10.34 7.20 -20.92
N GLU A 212 -9.46 7.35 -21.92
CA GLU A 212 -8.42 6.38 -22.25
C GLU A 212 -7.31 6.27 -21.19
N TYR A 213 -7.18 7.27 -20.29
CA TYR A 213 -6.21 7.25 -19.21
C TYR A 213 -6.81 6.99 -17.83
N GLN A 214 -8.14 6.85 -17.74
CA GLN A 214 -8.81 6.54 -16.48
C GLN A 214 -8.41 5.15 -15.96
N GLY A 215 -7.93 5.09 -14.73
CA GLY A 215 -7.46 3.85 -14.10
C GLY A 215 -6.09 3.37 -14.58
N THR A 216 -5.26 4.27 -15.12
CA THR A 216 -3.92 3.96 -15.60
C THR A 216 -2.84 4.78 -14.90
N TYR A 217 -1.56 4.36 -15.02
CA TYR A 217 -0.41 5.12 -14.55
C TYR A 217 -0.41 6.56 -15.09
N LYS A 218 -0.71 6.71 -16.38
CA LYS A 218 -0.77 8.04 -17.00
C LYS A 218 -1.85 8.91 -16.39
N GLY A 219 -3.04 8.36 -16.16
CA GLY A 219 -4.12 9.06 -15.46
C GLY A 219 -3.73 9.43 -14.03
N ALA A 220 -3.09 8.52 -13.31
CA ALA A 220 -2.58 8.78 -11.96
C ALA A 220 -1.56 9.93 -11.94
N GLY A 221 -0.60 9.97 -12.89
CA GLY A 221 0.34 11.08 -13.02
C GLY A 221 -0.32 12.42 -13.31
N MET A 222 -1.41 12.44 -14.10
CA MET A 222 -2.19 13.66 -14.38
C MET A 222 -2.89 14.22 -13.14
N LEU A 223 -3.04 13.42 -12.07
CA LEU A 223 -3.63 13.84 -10.79
C LEU A 223 -2.65 14.60 -9.89
N ALA A 224 -1.36 14.64 -10.20
CA ALA A 224 -0.35 15.30 -9.36
C ALA A 224 -0.69 16.77 -9.00
N PRO A 225 -1.21 17.63 -9.91
CA PRO A 225 -1.63 18.98 -9.54
C PRO A 225 -2.77 19.02 -8.51
N TYR A 226 -3.71 18.06 -8.54
CA TYR A 226 -4.79 17.94 -7.54
C TYR A 226 -4.22 17.62 -6.17
N LEU A 227 -3.36 16.61 -6.07
CA LEU A 227 -2.76 16.18 -4.79
C LEU A 227 -1.87 17.28 -4.21
N LYS A 228 -1.10 17.97 -5.04
CA LYS A 228 -0.32 19.12 -4.62
C LYS A 228 -1.20 20.24 -4.05
N ALA A 229 -2.31 20.55 -4.71
CA ALA A 229 -3.27 21.57 -4.27
C ALA A 229 -4.01 21.15 -3.01
N LEU A 230 -4.24 19.84 -2.82
CA LEU A 230 -4.82 19.28 -1.60
C LEU A 230 -3.92 19.51 -0.38
N GLY A 231 -2.60 19.52 -0.57
CA GLY A 231 -1.61 19.79 0.48
C GLY A 231 -0.80 18.56 0.91
N VAL A 232 -0.86 17.47 0.14
CA VAL A 232 0.03 16.31 0.31
C VAL A 232 1.27 16.46 -0.57
N ASN A 233 2.35 15.78 -0.22
CA ASN A 233 3.61 15.87 -0.94
C ASN A 233 4.24 14.51 -1.25
N THR A 234 3.62 13.43 -0.84
CA THR A 234 4.06 12.06 -1.11
C THR A 234 2.86 11.20 -1.43
N ILE A 235 2.92 10.43 -2.51
CA ILE A 235 1.92 9.42 -2.81
C ILE A 235 2.51 8.03 -2.53
N GLU A 236 1.77 7.20 -1.79
CA GLU A 236 2.10 5.79 -1.54
C GLU A 236 1.10 4.93 -2.30
N PHE A 237 1.56 4.24 -3.34
CA PHE A 237 0.71 3.37 -4.12
C PHE A 237 0.63 1.98 -3.50
N LEU A 238 -0.61 1.44 -3.39
CA LEU A 238 -0.82 0.00 -3.22
C LEU A 238 -0.03 -0.77 -4.28
N PRO A 239 0.22 -2.08 -4.11
CA PRO A 239 1.14 -2.80 -4.98
C PRO A 239 0.93 -2.56 -6.47
N VAL A 240 2.00 -2.17 -7.15
CA VAL A 240 2.06 -1.95 -8.59
C VAL A 240 3.00 -2.92 -9.30
N HIS A 241 3.58 -3.84 -8.56
CA HIS A 241 4.27 -4.99 -9.13
C HIS A 241 3.27 -5.90 -9.85
N GLU A 242 3.66 -6.49 -10.96
CA GLU A 242 2.80 -7.46 -11.66
C GLU A 242 2.29 -8.52 -10.69
N SER A 243 0.97 -8.69 -10.65
CA SER A 243 0.29 -9.60 -9.72
C SER A 243 -0.81 -10.39 -10.42
N ASP A 244 -1.24 -11.49 -9.81
CA ASP A 244 -2.33 -12.32 -10.31
C ASP A 244 -3.69 -11.66 -10.08
N ASN A 245 -4.56 -11.66 -11.07
CA ASN A 245 -5.93 -11.17 -10.99
C ASN A 245 -7.00 -12.27 -10.86
N ASP A 246 -6.61 -13.47 -10.47
CA ASP A 246 -7.50 -14.63 -10.23
C ASP A 246 -8.46 -14.94 -11.40
N ALA A 247 -7.98 -14.75 -12.64
CA ALA A 247 -8.72 -14.97 -13.90
C ALA A 247 -10.02 -14.15 -14.00
N ASN A 248 -10.19 -13.10 -13.21
CA ASN A 248 -11.38 -12.27 -13.28
C ASN A 248 -11.19 -11.12 -14.25
N PRO A 249 -12.24 -10.73 -14.99
CA PRO A 249 -12.22 -9.51 -15.76
C PRO A 249 -12.18 -8.29 -14.83
N ASP A 250 -11.62 -7.20 -15.31
CA ASP A 250 -11.74 -5.90 -14.67
C ASP A 250 -13.21 -5.53 -14.45
N ASP A 251 -13.47 -4.71 -13.44
CA ASP A 251 -14.81 -4.22 -13.09
C ASP A 251 -15.80 -5.34 -12.67
N ALA A 252 -15.29 -6.39 -12.00
CA ALA A 252 -16.09 -7.50 -11.50
C ALA A 252 -15.66 -7.93 -10.08
N PRO A 253 -16.54 -8.59 -9.30
CA PRO A 253 -16.16 -9.15 -8.01
C PRO A 253 -15.29 -10.40 -8.18
N GLY A 254 -14.46 -10.69 -7.18
CA GLY A 254 -13.70 -11.93 -7.09
C GLY A 254 -12.31 -11.88 -7.74
N GLY A 255 -11.87 -10.72 -8.26
CA GLY A 255 -10.51 -10.50 -8.72
C GLY A 255 -9.56 -10.14 -7.57
N ASN A 256 -8.35 -9.73 -7.91
CA ASN A 256 -7.35 -9.23 -6.96
C ASN A 256 -7.13 -7.73 -7.17
N TYR A 257 -8.07 -6.91 -6.69
CA TYR A 257 -8.02 -5.47 -6.90
C TYR A 257 -6.83 -4.82 -6.18
N TRP A 258 -6.55 -5.21 -4.93
CA TRP A 258 -5.42 -4.62 -4.18
C TRP A 258 -4.04 -5.06 -4.65
N ALA A 259 -3.94 -6.19 -5.38
CA ALA A 259 -2.71 -6.69 -5.97
C ALA A 259 -1.64 -7.24 -5.00
N TYR A 260 -2.02 -7.72 -3.82
CA TYR A 260 -1.09 -8.33 -2.85
C TYR A 260 -0.68 -9.78 -3.18
N MET A 261 -0.71 -10.18 -4.44
CA MET A 261 -0.26 -11.51 -4.91
C MET A 261 0.82 -11.34 -5.98
N THR A 262 1.96 -10.77 -5.58
CA THR A 262 3.07 -10.40 -6.47
C THR A 262 3.76 -11.62 -7.07
N TYR A 263 4.01 -11.58 -8.37
CA TYR A 263 4.89 -12.52 -9.06
C TYR A 263 5.89 -11.84 -10.01
N GLY A 264 5.71 -10.58 -10.36
CA GLY A 264 6.65 -9.80 -11.17
C GLY A 264 7.36 -8.71 -10.37
N TYR A 265 8.34 -9.05 -9.53
CA TYR A 265 9.01 -8.13 -8.60
C TYR A 265 9.82 -7.00 -9.25
N PHE A 266 10.08 -7.08 -10.55
CA PHE A 266 10.76 -6.05 -11.36
C PHE A 266 9.85 -5.50 -12.46
N ALA A 267 8.61 -5.94 -12.53
CA ALA A 267 7.67 -5.62 -13.59
C ALA A 267 6.54 -4.73 -13.08
N PRO A 268 6.25 -3.58 -13.70
CA PRO A 268 5.04 -2.81 -13.41
C PRO A 268 3.81 -3.57 -13.92
N ASP A 269 2.75 -3.59 -13.11
CA ASP A 269 1.52 -4.30 -13.43
C ASP A 269 0.88 -3.74 -14.70
N ARG A 270 0.72 -4.59 -15.69
CA ARG A 270 0.17 -4.24 -17.02
C ARG A 270 -1.28 -3.77 -16.95
N ARG A 271 -2.03 -4.18 -15.91
CA ARG A 271 -3.43 -3.76 -15.72
C ARG A 271 -3.55 -2.25 -15.65
N TYR A 272 -2.56 -1.57 -15.07
CA TYR A 272 -2.55 -0.12 -14.85
C TYR A 272 -1.88 0.68 -15.97
N SER A 273 -1.50 0.06 -17.08
CA SER A 273 -0.95 0.80 -18.24
C SER A 273 -2.02 1.01 -19.32
N SER A 274 -2.05 2.18 -19.94
CA SER A 274 -2.87 2.43 -21.14
C SER A 274 -2.22 1.83 -22.38
N ASP A 275 -0.89 1.83 -22.44
CA ASP A 275 -0.10 1.18 -23.49
C ASP A 275 0.24 -0.25 -23.09
N LYS A 276 -0.41 -1.22 -23.74
CA LYS A 276 -0.21 -2.66 -23.51
C LYS A 276 0.92 -3.28 -24.35
N SER A 277 1.62 -2.49 -25.17
CA SER A 277 2.79 -2.98 -25.92
C SER A 277 3.97 -3.26 -24.98
N TYR A 278 4.88 -4.15 -25.39
CA TYR A 278 6.08 -4.43 -24.60
C TYR A 278 6.95 -3.18 -24.45
N GLY A 279 7.30 -2.83 -23.22
CA GLY A 279 7.91 -1.58 -22.80
C GLY A 279 6.91 -0.45 -22.51
N GLY A 280 5.63 -0.63 -22.84
CA GLY A 280 4.56 0.32 -22.52
C GLY A 280 4.35 0.54 -21.03
N PRO A 281 4.14 -0.53 -20.24
CA PRO A 281 4.01 -0.43 -18.79
C PRO A 281 5.20 0.24 -18.12
N THR A 282 6.41 -0.13 -18.48
CA THR A 282 7.65 0.46 -17.95
C THR A 282 7.73 1.96 -18.27
N ARG A 283 7.47 2.34 -19.52
CA ARG A 283 7.49 3.75 -19.94
C ARG A 283 6.44 4.57 -19.23
N GLU A 284 5.20 4.09 -19.21
CA GLU A 284 4.06 4.82 -18.62
C GLU A 284 4.21 4.98 -17.10
N PHE A 285 4.76 3.97 -16.40
CA PHE A 285 5.09 4.09 -14.99
C PHE A 285 6.12 5.19 -14.73
N LYS A 286 7.24 5.23 -15.52
CA LYS A 286 8.25 6.29 -15.40
C LYS A 286 7.69 7.68 -15.70
N GLU A 287 6.80 7.81 -16.69
CA GLU A 287 6.11 9.06 -17.00
C GLU A 287 5.21 9.52 -15.85
N MET A 288 4.54 8.57 -15.17
CA MET A 288 3.76 8.86 -13.96
C MET A 288 4.66 9.39 -12.84
N VAL A 289 5.75 8.70 -12.53
CA VAL A 289 6.73 9.15 -11.52
C VAL A 289 7.26 10.53 -11.85
N LYS A 290 7.61 10.76 -13.14
CA LYS A 290 8.06 12.09 -13.58
C LYS A 290 7.01 13.18 -13.32
N ALA A 291 5.74 12.91 -13.56
CA ALA A 291 4.68 13.88 -13.32
C ALA A 291 4.57 14.26 -11.83
N PHE A 292 4.73 13.31 -10.92
CA PHE A 292 4.80 13.58 -9.48
C PHE A 292 6.06 14.36 -9.11
N HIS A 293 7.24 13.97 -9.61
CA HIS A 293 8.48 14.68 -9.36
C HIS A 293 8.43 16.13 -9.87
N ASP A 294 7.90 16.36 -11.07
CA ASP A 294 7.70 17.70 -11.64
C ASP A 294 6.75 18.56 -10.78
N ALA A 295 5.82 17.96 -10.06
CA ALA A 295 4.97 18.62 -9.09
C ALA A 295 5.64 18.79 -7.70
N GLY A 296 6.87 18.30 -7.52
CA GLY A 296 7.59 18.31 -6.25
C GLY A 296 7.03 17.33 -5.23
N MET A 297 6.56 16.18 -5.68
CA MET A 297 6.01 15.10 -4.86
C MET A 297 6.83 13.83 -5.00
N GLU A 298 7.02 13.11 -3.91
CA GLU A 298 7.65 11.79 -3.89
C GLU A 298 6.66 10.67 -4.19
N VAL A 299 7.18 9.56 -4.71
CA VAL A 299 6.41 8.35 -5.01
C VAL A 299 6.95 7.19 -4.19
N TYR A 300 6.13 6.68 -3.28
CA TYR A 300 6.41 5.47 -2.51
C TYR A 300 5.60 4.29 -3.07
N LEU A 301 6.12 3.09 -2.90
CA LEU A 301 5.44 1.85 -3.29
C LEU A 301 5.21 0.95 -2.09
N ASP A 302 4.01 0.39 -2.00
CA ASP A 302 3.74 -0.76 -1.17
C ASP A 302 4.31 -2.02 -1.85
N VAL A 303 5.19 -2.74 -1.14
CA VAL A 303 5.91 -3.90 -1.68
C VAL A 303 5.71 -5.14 -0.83
N VAL A 304 5.51 -6.27 -1.51
CA VAL A 304 5.15 -7.54 -0.90
C VAL A 304 6.31 -8.52 -1.02
N PHE A 305 7.23 -8.50 -0.06
CA PHE A 305 8.36 -9.44 -0.01
C PHE A 305 8.19 -10.52 1.08
N ASN A 306 7.04 -10.56 1.71
CA ASN A 306 6.75 -11.57 2.73
C ASN A 306 6.28 -12.90 2.11
N HIS A 307 5.61 -12.88 0.96
CA HIS A 307 5.14 -14.05 0.21
C HIS A 307 5.18 -13.77 -1.29
N SER A 308 4.82 -14.75 -2.10
CA SER A 308 4.69 -14.59 -3.55
C SER A 308 3.32 -15.05 -4.07
N GLY A 309 2.99 -14.64 -5.28
CA GLY A 309 1.78 -15.03 -5.99
C GLY A 309 1.72 -16.50 -6.41
N GLU A 310 2.75 -17.33 -6.14
CA GLU A 310 2.68 -18.78 -6.33
C GLU A 310 1.79 -19.48 -5.28
N GLY A 311 1.40 -18.77 -4.20
CA GLY A 311 0.55 -19.34 -3.16
C GLY A 311 1.14 -20.54 -2.42
N GLY A 312 0.33 -21.23 -1.63
CA GLY A 312 0.71 -22.43 -0.87
C GLY A 312 0.61 -23.74 -1.67
N THR A 313 0.59 -24.83 -0.91
CA THR A 313 0.24 -26.14 -1.43
C THR A 313 -1.26 -26.37 -1.27
N TRP A 314 -1.85 -27.12 -2.19
CA TRP A 314 -3.27 -27.40 -2.16
C TRP A 314 -3.58 -28.51 -1.16
N TYR A 315 -4.46 -28.20 -0.22
CA TYR A 315 -4.91 -29.12 0.82
C TYR A 315 -6.15 -29.89 0.36
N GLY A 316 -6.31 -31.11 0.87
CA GLY A 316 -7.51 -31.90 0.67
C GLY A 316 -7.45 -32.93 -0.44
N GLU A 317 -6.37 -33.01 -1.15
CA GLU A 317 -6.10 -34.05 -2.15
C GLU A 317 -5.43 -35.28 -1.55
N LYS A 318 -5.53 -36.42 -2.20
CA LYS A 318 -5.15 -37.76 -1.69
C LYS A 318 -3.75 -37.83 -1.11
N ASP A 319 -2.86 -36.94 -1.50
CA ASP A 319 -1.50 -36.85 -1.01
C ASP A 319 -1.17 -35.38 -0.73
N SER A 320 -1.41 -34.96 0.51
CA SER A 320 -1.09 -33.62 0.99
C SER A 320 0.29 -33.14 0.54
N TYR A 321 0.39 -31.89 0.09
CA TYR A 321 1.60 -31.19 -0.34
C TYR A 321 2.21 -31.60 -1.69
N LYS A 322 1.68 -32.56 -2.44
CA LYS A 322 2.19 -32.88 -3.76
C LYS A 322 1.82 -31.83 -4.81
N THR A 323 0.64 -31.24 -4.68
CA THR A 323 0.19 -30.22 -5.60
C THR A 323 0.62 -28.83 -5.13
N ALA A 324 1.47 -28.21 -5.94
CA ALA A 324 1.93 -26.84 -5.77
C ALA A 324 2.02 -26.19 -7.15
N GLU A 325 1.75 -24.91 -7.20
CA GLU A 325 1.87 -24.13 -8.43
C GLU A 325 3.34 -23.84 -8.74
N LEU A 326 3.74 -24.03 -10.01
CA LEU A 326 5.07 -23.71 -10.51
C LEU A 326 4.96 -22.71 -11.66
N THR A 327 5.34 -21.47 -11.40
CA THR A 327 5.33 -20.39 -12.39
C THR A 327 6.68 -19.68 -12.51
N PHE A 328 7.45 -19.61 -11.41
CA PHE A 328 8.78 -18.98 -11.42
C PHE A 328 9.68 -19.52 -10.28
N MET A 329 9.78 -18.88 -9.12
CA MET A 329 10.76 -19.16 -8.06
C MET A 329 10.73 -20.62 -7.60
N ARG A 330 9.55 -21.16 -7.38
CA ARG A 330 9.38 -22.54 -6.86
C ARG A 330 9.96 -23.59 -7.79
N GLY A 331 9.77 -23.42 -9.09
CA GLY A 331 10.28 -24.33 -10.10
C GLY A 331 11.79 -24.23 -10.34
N PHE A 332 12.42 -23.10 -9.97
CA PHE A 332 13.88 -22.95 -10.06
C PHE A 332 14.61 -23.50 -8.85
N ASP A 333 14.16 -23.17 -7.63
CA ASP A 333 14.85 -23.60 -6.40
C ASP A 333 13.97 -23.41 -5.17
N ASN A 334 12.97 -24.28 -5.00
CA ASN A 334 11.96 -24.15 -3.96
C ASN A 334 12.55 -23.93 -2.55
N SER A 335 13.57 -24.75 -2.18
CA SER A 335 14.16 -24.69 -0.84
C SER A 335 15.06 -23.48 -0.60
N THR A 336 15.43 -22.73 -1.63
CA THR A 336 16.15 -21.46 -1.52
C THR A 336 15.21 -20.29 -1.34
N TYR A 337 14.13 -20.25 -2.13
CA TYR A 337 13.24 -19.08 -2.16
C TYR A 337 12.19 -19.09 -1.05
N TYR A 338 11.73 -20.26 -0.61
CA TYR A 338 10.63 -20.40 0.34
C TYR A 338 11.05 -21.01 1.67
N SER A 339 10.41 -20.55 2.73
CA SER A 339 10.57 -21.09 4.08
C SER A 339 9.78 -22.39 4.23
N LEU A 340 10.46 -23.52 4.28
CA LEU A 340 9.84 -24.84 4.34
C LEU A 340 9.69 -25.32 5.78
N VAL A 341 8.65 -26.12 6.06
CA VAL A 341 8.42 -26.73 7.35
C VAL A 341 9.35 -27.93 7.52
N GLN A 342 10.24 -27.88 8.51
CA GLN A 342 11.29 -28.94 8.70
C GLN A 342 10.73 -30.35 8.86
N ASP A 343 9.66 -30.50 9.64
CA ASP A 343 9.04 -31.81 9.89
C ASP A 343 8.10 -32.26 8.75
N ASN A 344 7.87 -31.36 7.79
CA ASN A 344 7.01 -31.61 6.62
C ASN A 344 7.48 -30.78 5.43
N ILE A 345 8.58 -31.22 4.83
CA ILE A 345 9.32 -30.47 3.80
C ILE A 345 8.49 -30.15 2.55
N GLY A 346 7.35 -30.78 2.37
CA GLY A 346 6.40 -30.44 1.30
C GLY A 346 5.54 -29.21 1.61
N GLY A 347 5.51 -28.73 2.88
CA GLY A 347 4.72 -27.59 3.32
C GLY A 347 5.55 -26.31 3.45
N TYR A 348 4.86 -25.18 3.52
CA TYR A 348 5.44 -23.85 3.67
C TYR A 348 5.09 -23.25 5.02
N TRP A 349 5.99 -22.48 5.59
CA TRP A 349 5.66 -21.61 6.70
C TRP A 349 4.68 -20.53 6.24
N GLU A 350 3.77 -20.17 7.17
CA GLU A 350 2.64 -19.30 6.89
C GLU A 350 2.39 -18.32 8.05
N THR A 351 2.74 -17.05 7.83
CA THR A 351 2.44 -15.93 8.74
C THR A 351 1.79 -14.77 8.01
N THR A 352 1.30 -15.00 6.79
CA THR A 352 0.83 -13.96 5.88
C THR A 352 -0.64 -14.12 5.49
N GLY A 353 -1.21 -15.31 5.66
CA GLY A 353 -2.53 -15.65 5.15
C GLY A 353 -2.55 -16.05 3.66
N CYS A 354 -1.38 -16.10 3.00
CA CYS A 354 -1.25 -16.32 1.55
C CYS A 354 -0.59 -17.66 1.18
N GLY A 355 -0.26 -18.49 2.16
CA GLY A 355 0.17 -19.88 1.94
C GLY A 355 1.65 -20.12 1.75
N ASN A 356 2.48 -19.09 1.64
CA ASN A 356 3.93 -19.24 1.58
C ASN A 356 4.67 -18.03 2.16
N ASN A 357 5.71 -18.28 2.97
CA ASN A 357 6.65 -17.22 3.34
C ASN A 357 7.90 -17.34 2.47
N LEU A 358 8.41 -16.21 1.97
CA LEU A 358 9.75 -16.16 1.41
C LEU A 358 10.80 -16.38 2.51
N GLN A 359 11.91 -17.06 2.14
CA GLN A 359 13.00 -17.30 3.09
C GLN A 359 13.96 -16.10 3.14
N CYS A 360 13.53 -15.02 3.80
CA CYS A 360 14.22 -13.74 3.78
C CYS A 360 15.61 -13.74 4.45
N ASP A 361 15.93 -14.70 5.32
CA ASP A 361 17.27 -14.87 5.90
C ASP A 361 18.26 -15.55 4.93
N ASN A 362 17.79 -16.15 3.84
CA ASN A 362 18.65 -16.70 2.80
C ASN A 362 19.34 -15.57 2.01
N SER A 363 20.65 -15.67 1.83
CA SER A 363 21.42 -14.63 1.14
C SER A 363 21.01 -14.40 -0.32
N VAL A 364 20.47 -15.41 -0.99
CA VAL A 364 19.98 -15.31 -2.36
C VAL A 364 18.66 -14.52 -2.40
N VAL A 365 17.75 -14.83 -1.49
CA VAL A 365 16.46 -14.10 -1.36
C VAL A 365 16.71 -12.66 -0.91
N ARG A 366 17.59 -12.45 0.06
CA ARG A 366 18.00 -11.11 0.48
C ARG A 366 18.57 -10.31 -0.69
N LYS A 367 19.47 -10.91 -1.48
CA LYS A 367 19.99 -10.25 -2.68
C LYS A 367 18.88 -9.94 -3.69
N PHE A 368 17.96 -10.85 -3.91
CA PHE A 368 16.81 -10.64 -4.78
C PHE A 368 15.97 -9.43 -4.35
N ILE A 369 15.68 -9.33 -3.04
CA ILE A 369 14.95 -8.19 -2.46
C ILE A 369 15.71 -6.88 -2.71
N LEU A 370 16.99 -6.84 -2.37
CA LEU A 370 17.82 -5.63 -2.56
C LEU A 370 17.96 -5.24 -4.02
N ASP A 371 18.12 -6.20 -4.93
CA ASP A 371 18.21 -5.96 -6.38
C ASP A 371 16.87 -5.37 -6.89
N SER A 372 15.73 -5.87 -6.43
CA SER A 372 14.43 -5.33 -6.80
C SER A 372 14.25 -3.89 -6.31
N LEU A 373 14.50 -3.64 -5.03
CA LEU A 373 14.43 -2.29 -4.46
C LEU A 373 15.36 -1.33 -5.20
N THR A 374 16.61 -1.74 -5.48
CA THR A 374 17.57 -0.93 -6.22
C THR A 374 17.07 -0.61 -7.65
N TYR A 375 16.50 -1.59 -8.34
CA TYR A 375 15.93 -1.38 -9.67
C TYR A 375 14.81 -0.33 -9.67
N TRP A 376 13.87 -0.43 -8.72
CA TRP A 376 12.78 0.52 -8.64
C TRP A 376 13.25 1.94 -8.24
N ILE A 377 14.31 2.05 -7.41
CA ILE A 377 14.91 3.36 -7.08
C ILE A 377 15.68 3.96 -8.27
N ASP A 378 16.57 3.19 -8.87
CA ASP A 378 17.55 3.70 -9.83
C ASP A 378 17.01 3.78 -11.26
N GLU A 379 16.15 2.82 -11.65
CA GLU A 379 15.64 2.71 -13.01
C GLU A 379 14.20 3.24 -13.14
N MET A 380 13.38 3.05 -12.10
CA MET A 380 11.96 3.42 -12.13
C MET A 380 11.65 4.73 -11.40
N GLY A 381 12.59 5.25 -10.59
CA GLY A 381 12.51 6.55 -9.94
C GLY A 381 11.77 6.60 -8.59
N VAL A 382 11.50 5.46 -7.98
CA VAL A 382 10.80 5.36 -6.69
C VAL A 382 11.61 5.99 -5.57
N ASP A 383 10.95 6.70 -4.64
CA ASP A 383 11.59 7.47 -3.55
C ASP A 383 11.51 6.78 -2.19
N GLY A 384 10.65 5.79 -2.04
CA GLY A 384 10.49 5.05 -0.78
C GLY A 384 9.57 3.85 -0.90
N TYR A 385 9.49 3.08 0.18
CA TYR A 385 8.71 1.84 0.23
C TYR A 385 7.97 1.69 1.54
N ARG A 386 6.76 1.14 1.47
CA ARG A 386 6.07 0.49 2.57
C ARG A 386 6.15 -1.01 2.38
N PHE A 387 6.66 -1.74 3.35
CA PHE A 387 6.79 -3.19 3.30
C PHE A 387 5.60 -3.85 3.98
N ASP A 388 4.82 -4.57 3.17
CA ASP A 388 3.69 -5.37 3.64
C ASP A 388 4.18 -6.48 4.59
N LEU A 389 3.48 -6.67 5.73
CA LEU A 389 3.78 -7.69 6.75
C LEU A 389 5.30 -7.81 7.04
N ALA A 390 5.95 -6.67 7.26
CA ALA A 390 7.41 -6.55 7.33
C ALA A 390 8.12 -7.44 8.37
N PRO A 391 7.51 -7.93 9.48
CA PRO A 391 8.18 -8.86 10.37
C PRO A 391 8.70 -10.13 9.70
N VAL A 392 8.13 -10.57 8.58
CA VAL A 392 8.64 -11.73 7.81
C VAL A 392 10.08 -11.51 7.36
N LEU A 393 10.48 -10.27 7.03
CA LEU A 393 11.85 -9.91 6.64
C LEU A 393 12.86 -10.15 7.76
N GLY A 394 12.41 -10.11 9.01
CA GLY A 394 13.24 -10.31 10.21
C GLY A 394 13.18 -11.71 10.80
N ARG A 395 12.48 -12.65 10.16
CA ARG A 395 12.43 -14.03 10.65
C ARG A 395 13.65 -14.81 10.22
N GLU A 396 14.35 -15.43 11.17
CA GLU A 396 15.61 -16.13 10.95
C GLU A 396 15.47 -17.64 11.19
N GLY A 397 16.17 -18.40 10.36
CA GLY A 397 16.23 -19.86 10.38
C GLY A 397 15.06 -20.54 9.66
N LEU A 398 15.34 -21.67 9.02
CA LEU A 398 14.33 -22.49 8.32
C LEU A 398 13.18 -22.83 9.27
N GLY A 399 12.02 -22.31 8.98
CA GLY A 399 10.83 -22.61 9.73
C GLY A 399 10.86 -22.10 11.18
N THR A 400 11.53 -21.00 11.46
CA THR A 400 11.41 -20.35 12.76
C THR A 400 10.40 -19.19 12.67
N TRP A 401 9.69 -19.01 13.80
CA TRP A 401 8.71 -17.95 13.96
C TRP A 401 9.30 -16.72 14.64
N ASN A 402 10.60 -16.75 14.98
CA ASN A 402 11.23 -15.70 15.75
C ASN A 402 11.58 -14.52 14.86
N TYR A 403 11.01 -13.37 15.20
CA TYR A 403 11.44 -12.09 14.66
C TYR A 403 12.71 -11.61 15.35
N SER A 404 13.66 -11.10 14.57
CA SER A 404 14.88 -10.45 15.06
C SER A 404 15.03 -9.09 14.35
N LYS A 405 15.03 -8.01 15.11
CA LYS A 405 15.35 -6.68 14.57
C LYS A 405 16.80 -6.59 14.06
N ASP A 406 17.63 -7.55 14.46
CA ASP A 406 19.03 -7.65 14.06
C ASP A 406 19.24 -8.53 12.84
N ALA A 407 18.20 -9.11 12.25
CA ALA A 407 18.26 -9.89 11.03
C ALA A 407 19.00 -9.14 9.92
N GLN A 408 19.83 -9.85 9.17
CA GLN A 408 20.68 -9.22 8.15
C GLN A 408 19.85 -8.54 7.06
N THR A 409 18.72 -9.11 6.67
CA THR A 409 17.81 -8.52 5.67
C THR A 409 17.24 -7.19 6.13
N ILE A 410 16.83 -7.07 7.39
CA ILE A 410 16.36 -5.81 7.99
C ILE A 410 17.45 -4.73 7.92
N LYS A 411 18.71 -5.10 8.26
CA LYS A 411 19.86 -4.18 8.25
C LYS A 411 20.25 -3.75 6.84
N ASP A 412 20.28 -4.69 5.91
CA ASP A 412 20.69 -4.40 4.52
C ASP A 412 19.66 -3.53 3.80
N ILE A 413 18.36 -3.68 4.06
CA ILE A 413 17.31 -2.82 3.51
C ILE A 413 17.49 -1.38 4.00
N ILE A 414 17.71 -1.17 5.31
CA ILE A 414 17.89 0.21 5.79
C ILE A 414 19.21 0.81 5.30
N ALA A 415 20.27 0.02 5.18
CA ALA A 415 21.53 0.48 4.60
C ALA A 415 21.35 0.93 3.15
N LEU A 416 20.57 0.20 2.36
CA LEU A 416 20.18 0.59 1.00
C LEU A 416 19.38 1.90 1.01
N GLY A 417 18.39 2.04 1.89
CA GLY A 417 17.60 3.27 2.03
C GLY A 417 18.48 4.49 2.32
N GLN A 418 19.41 4.35 3.24
CA GLN A 418 20.36 5.40 3.59
C GLN A 418 21.33 5.73 2.43
N GLU A 419 21.81 4.71 1.71
CA GLU A 419 22.68 4.91 0.53
C GLU A 419 21.95 5.63 -0.61
N LYS A 420 20.71 5.28 -0.84
CA LYS A 420 19.90 5.75 -1.97
C LYS A 420 19.03 6.97 -1.65
N ASP A 421 19.04 7.45 -0.42
CA ASP A 421 18.14 8.52 0.07
C ASP A 421 16.67 8.15 -0.19
N ALA A 422 16.30 6.91 0.18
CA ALA A 422 14.96 6.36 0.01
C ALA A 422 14.36 5.95 1.36
N GLU A 423 13.09 6.28 1.59
CA GLU A 423 12.41 5.98 2.84
C GLU A 423 12.00 4.50 2.89
N MET A 424 12.19 3.87 4.06
CA MET A 424 11.82 2.48 4.33
C MET A 424 10.82 2.43 5.49
N ILE A 425 9.56 2.07 5.19
CA ILE A 425 8.46 2.04 6.15
C ILE A 425 7.99 0.61 6.32
N ALA A 426 7.85 0.15 7.55
CA ALA A 426 7.34 -1.18 7.86
C ALA A 426 5.85 -1.13 8.21
N GLU A 427 5.06 -2.03 7.63
CA GLU A 427 3.92 -2.54 8.35
C GLU A 427 4.44 -3.50 9.41
N ALA A 428 4.53 -3.01 10.65
CA ALA A 428 5.26 -3.68 11.71
C ALA A 428 4.44 -4.78 12.41
N TRP A 429 3.66 -5.55 11.67
CA TRP A 429 2.94 -6.74 12.15
C TRP A 429 2.71 -7.76 11.03
N ASP A 430 2.47 -9.01 11.43
CA ASP A 430 2.01 -10.10 10.58
C ASP A 430 0.94 -10.93 11.30
N THR A 431 0.49 -12.05 10.71
CA THR A 431 -0.62 -12.85 11.27
C THR A 431 -0.20 -13.79 12.41
N GLN A 432 1.08 -13.84 12.75
CA GLN A 432 1.61 -14.69 13.81
C GLN A 432 1.08 -14.29 15.19
N TRP A 433 0.58 -15.24 15.95
CA TRP A 433 0.19 -15.03 17.34
C TRP A 433 0.77 -16.13 18.27
N PRO A 434 1.46 -15.78 19.37
CA PRO A 434 1.97 -14.44 19.72
C PRO A 434 3.21 -14.05 18.91
N GLY A 435 3.59 -12.75 18.93
CA GLY A 435 4.88 -12.27 18.41
C GLY A 435 4.83 -11.74 16.98
N GLY A 436 3.64 -11.60 16.36
CA GLY A 436 3.48 -10.94 15.06
C GLY A 436 3.53 -9.42 15.15
N TYR A 437 3.05 -8.82 16.24
CA TYR A 437 3.00 -7.37 16.40
C TYR A 437 4.33 -6.80 16.88
N GLN A 438 5.02 -6.03 16.04
CA GLN A 438 6.39 -5.55 16.22
C GLN A 438 6.51 -4.01 16.18
N VAL A 439 5.42 -3.25 16.30
CA VAL A 439 5.48 -1.78 16.33
C VAL A 439 6.37 -1.31 17.48
N GLY A 440 7.38 -0.47 17.16
CA GLY A 440 8.42 -0.02 18.06
C GLY A 440 9.61 -1.01 18.20
N ASN A 441 9.66 -2.08 17.43
CA ASN A 441 10.73 -3.09 17.47
C ASN A 441 11.56 -3.15 16.19
N PHE A 442 11.31 -2.31 15.19
CA PHE A 442 12.22 -2.18 14.07
C PHE A 442 13.44 -1.32 14.47
N PRO A 443 14.61 -1.52 13.85
CA PRO A 443 15.80 -0.75 14.23
C PRO A 443 15.74 0.68 13.71
N ASP A 444 16.66 1.52 14.22
CA ASP A 444 16.83 2.90 13.77
C ASP A 444 16.94 2.98 12.24
N GLY A 445 16.28 3.97 11.67
CA GLY A 445 16.19 4.20 10.24
C GLY A 445 14.90 3.68 9.58
N TRP A 446 14.17 2.75 10.20
CA TRP A 446 12.86 2.32 9.73
C TRP A 446 11.76 3.27 10.19
N GLY A 447 10.90 3.72 9.26
CA GLY A 447 9.58 4.23 9.60
C GLY A 447 8.65 3.05 9.89
N GLU A 448 7.61 3.28 10.68
CA GLU A 448 6.62 2.25 10.99
C GLU A 448 5.19 2.81 10.90
N TRP A 449 4.30 2.09 10.24
CA TRP A 449 2.87 2.34 10.39
C TRP A 449 2.50 2.17 11.85
N ASN A 450 2.03 3.26 12.49
CA ASN A 450 1.76 3.24 13.92
C ASN A 450 0.33 2.79 14.25
N GLY A 451 0.14 1.48 14.36
CA GLY A 451 -1.13 0.89 14.77
C GLY A 451 -1.58 1.33 16.17
N ARG A 452 -0.66 1.66 17.07
CA ARG A 452 -0.99 2.18 18.42
C ARG A 452 -1.59 3.58 18.35
N PHE A 453 -1.06 4.45 17.47
CA PHE A 453 -1.66 5.76 17.20
C PHE A 453 -3.08 5.58 16.68
N ARG A 454 -3.27 4.75 15.65
CA ARG A 454 -4.58 4.44 15.06
C ARG A 454 -5.60 4.01 16.12
N ASP A 455 -5.27 3.01 16.92
CA ASP A 455 -6.20 2.43 17.89
C ASP A 455 -6.51 3.43 19.01
N SER A 456 -5.53 4.19 19.45
CA SER A 456 -5.70 5.18 20.50
C SER A 456 -6.55 6.37 20.06
N ILE A 457 -6.32 6.94 18.89
CA ILE A 457 -7.13 8.04 18.36
C ILE A 457 -8.58 7.61 18.10
N ARG A 458 -8.78 6.38 17.58
CA ARG A 458 -10.12 5.82 17.39
C ARG A 458 -10.86 5.64 18.72
N SER A 459 -10.19 5.10 19.73
CA SER A 459 -10.78 4.95 21.07
C SER A 459 -11.13 6.30 21.71
N TYR A 460 -10.26 7.30 21.56
CA TYR A 460 -10.49 8.62 22.12
C TYR A 460 -11.64 9.36 21.43
N VAL A 461 -11.63 9.48 20.13
CA VAL A 461 -12.68 10.17 19.36
C VAL A 461 -14.01 9.40 19.43
N GLY A 462 -13.98 8.07 19.35
CA GLY A 462 -15.19 7.25 19.36
C GLY A 462 -15.82 7.11 20.76
N LYS A 463 -15.01 6.93 21.81
CA LYS A 463 -15.49 6.54 23.15
C LYS A 463 -15.10 7.52 24.26
N GLY A 464 -14.21 8.45 23.99
CA GLY A 464 -13.62 9.33 25.01
C GLY A 464 -12.58 8.61 25.89
N GLU A 465 -12.06 7.48 25.46
CA GLU A 465 -11.05 6.71 26.17
C GLU A 465 -9.67 7.19 25.77
N ARG A 466 -9.02 7.98 26.61
CA ARG A 466 -7.74 8.63 26.29
C ARG A 466 -6.57 7.68 26.28
N GLY A 467 -6.46 6.79 27.26
CA GLY A 467 -5.31 5.91 27.40
C GLY A 467 -3.97 6.66 27.27
N SER A 468 -3.06 6.15 26.46
CA SER A 468 -1.75 6.75 26.18
C SER A 468 -1.73 7.72 25.00
N LEU A 469 -2.88 8.28 24.58
CA LEU A 469 -2.99 9.17 23.40
C LEU A 469 -1.97 10.32 23.42
N ASN A 470 -1.67 10.88 24.60
CA ASN A 470 -0.67 11.95 24.73
C ASN A 470 0.71 11.55 24.21
N ASN A 471 1.15 10.31 24.52
CA ASN A 471 2.41 9.77 24.00
C ASN A 471 2.37 9.66 22.48
N TYR A 472 1.25 9.19 21.92
CA TYR A 472 1.11 9.02 20.48
C TYR A 472 0.98 10.35 19.73
N ILE A 473 0.24 11.35 20.27
CA ILE A 473 0.22 12.72 19.73
C ILE A 473 1.63 13.34 19.77
N ASN A 474 2.42 13.02 20.80
CA ASN A 474 3.81 13.46 20.92
C ASN A 474 4.78 12.64 20.06
N GLY A 475 4.31 11.91 19.03
CA GLY A 475 5.14 11.14 18.11
C GLY A 475 5.61 9.82 18.68
N ASP A 476 4.82 9.24 19.58
CA ASP A 476 5.08 7.96 20.23
C ASP A 476 6.50 7.88 20.85
N TYR A 477 6.79 8.88 21.69
CA TYR A 477 8.12 9.07 22.29
C TYR A 477 8.69 7.80 22.90
N ASP A 478 7.86 7.01 23.59
CA ASP A 478 8.31 5.80 24.29
C ASP A 478 8.88 4.75 23.34
N ASN A 479 8.46 4.74 22.09
CA ASN A 479 8.87 3.76 21.09
C ASN A 479 9.85 4.31 20.04
N PHE A 480 9.84 5.61 19.74
CA PHE A 480 10.63 6.16 18.62
C PHE A 480 11.72 7.16 19.03
N ASN A 481 11.89 7.48 20.33
CA ASN A 481 12.93 8.41 20.75
C ASN A 481 14.35 7.92 20.45
N ASP A 482 14.56 6.62 20.35
CA ASP A 482 15.81 5.93 20.04
C ASP A 482 15.85 5.27 18.65
N GLN A 483 14.81 5.48 17.82
CA GLN A 483 14.70 4.94 16.45
C GLN A 483 14.84 5.99 15.36
N GLY A 484 15.47 7.12 15.64
CA GLY A 484 15.62 8.23 14.68
C GLY A 484 14.64 9.38 14.85
N GLY A 485 13.71 9.30 15.80
CA GLY A 485 12.81 10.40 16.20
C GLY A 485 11.36 10.25 15.72
N PRO A 486 10.51 11.25 15.98
CA PRO A 486 9.06 11.18 15.78
C PRO A 486 8.64 10.98 14.31
N GLN A 487 9.47 11.41 13.34
CA GLN A 487 9.20 11.22 11.91
C GLN A 487 9.17 9.75 11.49
N LYS A 488 9.62 8.84 12.35
CA LYS A 488 9.52 7.39 12.11
C LYS A 488 8.14 6.82 12.42
N SER A 489 7.31 7.56 13.17
CA SER A 489 5.91 7.23 13.40
C SER A 489 5.05 7.69 12.23
N VAL A 490 4.60 6.75 11.39
CA VAL A 490 3.60 7.03 10.34
C VAL A 490 2.22 6.95 10.98
N ASN A 491 1.60 8.11 11.15
CA ASN A 491 0.34 8.28 11.86
C ASN A 491 -0.85 8.19 10.91
N PHE A 492 -1.71 7.22 11.09
CA PHE A 492 -2.91 7.06 10.30
C PHE A 492 -4.14 6.79 11.18
N VAL A 493 -5.30 7.17 10.69
CA VAL A 493 -6.61 6.85 11.30
C VAL A 493 -7.21 5.63 10.62
N VAL A 494 -7.11 5.58 9.31
CA VAL A 494 -7.55 4.49 8.44
C VAL A 494 -6.46 4.21 7.40
N ALA A 495 -6.49 3.02 6.81
CA ALA A 495 -5.65 2.58 5.70
C ALA A 495 -6.54 1.90 4.64
N HIS A 496 -5.96 1.43 3.53
CA HIS A 496 -6.70 0.66 2.52
C HIS A 496 -7.41 -0.54 3.11
N ASP A 497 -6.79 -1.19 4.08
CA ASP A 497 -7.30 -2.34 4.82
C ASP A 497 -8.18 -1.86 5.99
N GLY A 498 -9.48 -2.07 5.86
CA GLY A 498 -10.46 -1.62 6.83
C GLY A 498 -11.48 -0.61 6.28
N PHE A 499 -12.10 0.14 7.18
CA PHE A 499 -13.04 1.20 6.82
C PHE A 499 -12.32 2.42 6.24
N THR A 500 -12.97 3.11 5.30
CA THR A 500 -12.63 4.51 4.98
C THR A 500 -12.93 5.40 6.18
N LEU A 501 -12.44 6.65 6.17
CA LEU A 501 -12.75 7.60 7.26
C LEU A 501 -14.26 7.84 7.41
N ALA A 502 -14.98 7.93 6.31
CA ALA A 502 -16.44 8.07 6.31
C ALA A 502 -17.15 6.85 6.90
N ASP A 503 -16.68 5.66 6.55
CA ASP A 503 -17.24 4.41 7.04
C ASP A 503 -16.90 4.16 8.50
N LEU A 504 -15.69 4.50 8.95
CA LEU A 504 -15.29 4.46 10.36
C LEU A 504 -16.21 5.29 11.24
N CYS A 505 -16.61 6.47 10.76
CA CYS A 505 -17.56 7.33 11.48
C CYS A 505 -19.02 6.85 11.39
N SER A 506 -19.33 5.87 10.55
CA SER A 506 -20.70 5.54 10.17
C SER A 506 -21.17 4.16 10.59
N TYR A 507 -20.26 3.20 10.63
CA TYR A 507 -20.61 1.79 10.87
C TYR A 507 -20.05 1.30 12.19
N GLN A 508 -20.83 0.39 12.79
CA GLN A 508 -20.47 -0.34 13.99
C GLN A 508 -20.59 -1.82 13.70
N GLY A 509 -19.64 -2.58 14.15
CA GLY A 509 -19.65 -4.02 13.99
C GLY A 509 -18.25 -4.56 13.76
N ALA A 510 -18.04 -5.75 14.28
CA ALA A 510 -16.76 -6.44 14.16
C ALA A 510 -16.75 -7.34 12.94
N GLY A 511 -15.62 -7.36 12.26
CA GLY A 511 -15.32 -8.32 11.22
C GLY A 511 -16.17 -8.16 9.96
N ASN A 512 -16.31 -9.25 9.24
CA ASN A 512 -16.91 -9.33 7.92
C ASN A 512 -18.45 -9.45 7.90
N ALA A 513 -19.13 -9.13 8.98
CA ALA A 513 -20.58 -9.34 9.08
C ALA A 513 -21.38 -8.60 7.98
N MET A 514 -20.90 -7.43 7.56
CA MET A 514 -21.52 -6.69 6.46
C MET A 514 -20.99 -7.13 5.07
N ASN A 515 -19.71 -7.46 4.95
CA ASN A 515 -19.05 -7.71 3.67
C ASN A 515 -19.76 -8.78 2.84
N ASN A 516 -20.14 -9.89 3.48
CA ASN A 516 -20.83 -11.01 2.83
C ASN A 516 -22.30 -10.71 2.46
N THR A 517 -22.90 -9.67 3.05
CA THR A 517 -24.30 -9.29 2.80
C THR A 517 -24.45 -8.18 1.77
N LEU A 518 -23.36 -7.48 1.48
CA LEU A 518 -23.36 -6.43 0.46
C LEU A 518 -23.42 -7.05 -0.94
N SER A 519 -24.19 -6.40 -1.80
CA SER A 519 -24.29 -6.77 -3.21
C SER A 519 -23.35 -5.92 -4.05
N TRP A 520 -23.01 -6.41 -5.26
CA TRP A 520 -22.29 -5.61 -6.23
C TRP A 520 -22.97 -4.27 -6.48
N PRO A 521 -22.29 -3.12 -6.54
CA PRO A 521 -20.80 -2.95 -6.63
C PRO A 521 -20.05 -2.81 -5.29
N PHE A 522 -20.69 -2.99 -4.14
CA PHE A 522 -20.08 -2.81 -2.81
C PHE A 522 -19.64 -4.12 -2.15
N GLY A 523 -19.94 -5.24 -2.73
CA GLY A 523 -19.61 -6.58 -2.28
C GLY A 523 -20.15 -7.64 -3.25
N PRO A 524 -20.13 -8.93 -2.86
CA PRO A 524 -19.62 -9.45 -1.59
C PRO A 524 -18.09 -9.50 -1.53
N SER A 525 -17.55 -9.50 -0.30
CA SER A 525 -16.17 -9.88 -0.01
C SER A 525 -16.12 -10.70 1.27
N ASP A 526 -15.00 -11.31 1.59
CA ASP A 526 -14.81 -12.11 2.78
C ASP A 526 -13.73 -11.52 3.69
N GLY A 527 -13.56 -12.08 4.89
CA GLY A 527 -12.55 -11.61 5.84
C GLY A 527 -12.83 -10.20 6.36
N GLY A 528 -11.78 -9.50 6.66
CA GLY A 528 -11.79 -8.12 7.17
C GLY A 528 -11.42 -8.03 8.64
N ASN A 529 -10.90 -6.86 9.00
CA ASN A 529 -10.50 -6.55 10.36
C ASN A 529 -11.72 -6.41 11.29
N SER A 530 -11.47 -6.55 12.59
CA SER A 530 -12.44 -6.22 13.63
C SER A 530 -12.60 -4.70 13.80
N ASP A 531 -12.40 -3.96 12.71
CA ASP A 531 -12.59 -2.52 12.67
C ASP A 531 -14.05 -2.19 12.96
N TYR A 532 -14.26 -1.52 14.05
CA TYR A 532 -15.53 -0.91 14.36
C TYR A 532 -15.30 0.38 15.13
N ASN A 533 -16.14 1.34 14.86
CA ASN A 533 -16.18 2.55 15.64
C ASN A 533 -17.56 2.65 16.32
N THR A 534 -17.55 2.90 17.63
CA THR A 534 -18.75 3.23 18.37
C THR A 534 -18.64 4.69 18.74
N LEU A 535 -19.35 5.57 18.02
CA LEU A 535 -19.42 6.98 18.40
C LEU A 535 -20.21 7.12 19.71
N GLY A 536 -19.54 7.56 20.75
CA GLY A 536 -20.12 7.73 22.08
C GLY A 536 -21.08 8.93 22.20
N PHE A 537 -21.23 9.75 21.17
CA PHE A 537 -21.94 11.02 21.23
C PHE A 537 -23.08 11.16 20.22
N GLY A 538 -23.33 10.18 19.36
CA GLY A 538 -24.45 10.20 18.46
C GLY A 538 -24.25 9.42 17.19
N THR A 539 -25.35 9.25 16.46
CA THR A 539 -25.38 8.53 15.18
C THR A 539 -25.97 9.39 14.06
N GLU A 540 -26.30 10.65 14.35
CA GLU A 540 -26.78 11.57 13.33
C GLU A 540 -25.68 11.95 12.36
N ALA A 541 -26.03 12.32 11.15
CA ALA A 541 -25.06 12.69 10.11
C ALA A 541 -24.12 13.83 10.53
N LYS A 542 -24.62 14.80 11.28
CA LYS A 542 -23.79 15.90 11.83
C LYS A 542 -22.72 15.40 12.82
N ASP A 543 -23.05 14.38 13.62
CA ASP A 543 -22.13 13.79 14.61
C ASP A 543 -21.01 13.03 13.88
N LYS A 544 -21.35 12.31 12.83
CA LYS A 544 -20.39 11.59 11.97
C LYS A 544 -19.42 12.56 11.28
N ARG A 545 -19.93 13.67 10.73
CA ARG A 545 -19.10 14.73 10.15
C ARG A 545 -18.17 15.39 11.18
N GLN A 546 -18.68 15.61 12.39
CA GLN A 546 -17.88 16.15 13.50
C GLN A 546 -16.78 15.17 13.93
N ALA A 547 -17.08 13.87 14.03
CA ALA A 547 -16.09 12.83 14.30
C ALA A 547 -14.97 12.82 13.26
N ALA A 548 -15.31 12.89 11.96
CA ALA A 548 -14.33 12.93 10.89
C ALA A 548 -13.40 14.15 11.04
N ARG A 549 -13.95 15.35 11.35
CA ARG A 549 -13.14 16.54 11.62
C ARG A 549 -12.25 16.39 12.85
N ASN A 550 -12.72 15.72 13.90
CA ASN A 550 -11.92 15.46 15.10
C ASN A 550 -10.70 14.58 14.77
N TYR A 551 -10.90 13.51 14.01
CA TYR A 551 -9.81 12.66 13.54
C TYR A 551 -8.77 13.45 12.73
N ILE A 552 -9.22 14.23 11.75
CA ILE A 552 -8.36 15.06 10.90
C ILE A 552 -7.58 16.07 11.76
N ALA A 553 -8.26 16.81 12.65
CA ALA A 553 -7.64 17.83 13.48
C ALA A 553 -6.55 17.24 14.38
N ILE A 554 -6.83 16.13 15.08
CA ILE A 554 -5.87 15.49 15.98
C ILE A 554 -4.69 14.92 15.18
N GLN A 555 -4.95 14.24 14.06
CA GLN A 555 -3.89 13.67 13.24
C GLN A 555 -2.92 14.76 12.72
N MET A 556 -3.44 15.87 12.22
CA MET A 556 -2.62 16.91 11.60
C MET A 556 -1.77 17.72 12.60
N ILE A 557 -2.18 17.83 13.86
CA ILE A 557 -1.35 18.48 14.90
C ILE A 557 -0.40 17.51 15.59
N SER A 558 -0.58 16.21 15.41
CA SER A 558 0.26 15.19 16.01
C SER A 558 1.65 15.18 15.37
N ARG A 559 2.66 14.95 16.18
CA ARG A 559 4.03 14.77 15.75
C ARG A 559 4.19 13.43 15.04
N GLY A 560 4.99 13.37 14.00
CA GLY A 560 5.15 12.19 13.13
C GLY A 560 4.76 12.48 11.68
N VAL A 561 4.67 11.47 10.85
CA VAL A 561 4.29 11.55 9.43
C VAL A 561 2.81 11.21 9.27
N PRO A 562 1.94 12.17 8.93
CA PRO A 562 0.53 11.85 8.71
C PRO A 562 0.34 11.12 7.37
N MET A 563 -0.50 10.08 7.39
CA MET A 563 -0.97 9.37 6.21
C MET A 563 -2.49 9.40 6.15
N ILE A 564 -3.05 9.78 4.99
CA ILE A 564 -4.48 9.73 4.68
C ILE A 564 -4.73 8.82 3.48
N VAL A 565 -5.95 8.31 3.36
CA VAL A 565 -6.34 7.35 2.31
C VAL A 565 -7.08 8.08 1.18
N TRP A 566 -6.91 7.63 -0.04
CA TRP A 566 -7.56 8.24 -1.21
C TRP A 566 -9.08 8.38 -1.04
N GLY A 567 -9.55 9.58 -1.25
CA GLY A 567 -10.96 9.91 -1.15
C GLY A 567 -11.46 10.26 0.26
N ASP A 568 -10.65 10.12 1.32
CA ASP A 568 -11.04 10.54 2.67
C ASP A 568 -11.37 12.02 2.74
N GLU A 569 -10.70 12.84 1.92
CA GLU A 569 -10.89 14.28 1.86
C GLU A 569 -12.30 14.68 1.43
N PHE A 570 -12.97 13.87 0.63
CA PHE A 570 -14.36 14.11 0.21
C PHE A 570 -15.37 13.07 0.71
N GLY A 571 -14.96 12.21 1.64
CA GLY A 571 -15.85 11.26 2.29
C GLY A 571 -16.21 10.04 1.43
N ARG A 572 -15.25 9.49 0.66
CA ARG A 572 -15.40 8.23 -0.05
C ARG A 572 -15.90 7.14 0.90
N THR A 573 -16.88 6.35 0.45
CA THR A 573 -17.48 5.27 1.22
C THR A 573 -17.49 3.97 0.44
N GLN A 574 -17.25 2.88 1.15
CA GLN A 574 -17.38 1.49 0.70
C GLN A 574 -18.70 0.87 1.19
N ASN A 575 -19.66 1.72 1.64
CA ASN A 575 -20.92 1.30 2.26
C ASN A 575 -20.75 0.36 3.46
N GLY A 576 -19.59 0.47 4.15
CA GLY A 576 -19.26 -0.35 5.32
C GLY A 576 -18.57 -1.68 4.98
N ASN A 577 -18.18 -1.92 3.73
CA ASN A 577 -17.26 -3.00 3.41
C ASN A 577 -15.86 -2.64 3.95
N ASN A 578 -15.32 -3.44 4.86
CA ASN A 578 -14.01 -3.19 5.46
C ASN A 578 -12.90 -4.11 4.91
N ASN A 579 -13.17 -4.84 3.81
CA ASN A 579 -12.18 -5.70 3.15
C ASN A 579 -12.44 -5.84 1.63
N PRO A 580 -12.45 -4.73 0.86
CA PRO A 580 -12.79 -4.76 -0.56
C PRO A 580 -11.60 -5.16 -1.45
N TYR A 581 -10.74 -6.08 -1.01
CA TYR A 581 -9.52 -6.49 -1.71
C TYR A 581 -9.78 -7.05 -3.12
N ASN A 582 -10.99 -7.56 -3.35
CA ASN A 582 -11.46 -8.18 -4.59
C ASN A 582 -12.57 -7.38 -5.28
N ILE A 583 -12.71 -6.08 -4.97
CA ILE A 583 -13.79 -5.23 -5.49
C ILE A 583 -13.21 -4.11 -6.38
N ASP A 584 -13.18 -4.33 -7.68
CA ASP A 584 -12.85 -3.30 -8.67
C ASP A 584 -14.13 -2.60 -9.14
N SER A 585 -14.56 -1.58 -8.41
CA SER A 585 -15.84 -0.92 -8.64
C SER A 585 -15.91 0.50 -8.06
N VAL A 586 -17.04 1.15 -8.26
CA VAL A 586 -17.38 2.47 -7.67
C VAL A 586 -17.30 2.50 -6.14
N ALA A 587 -17.26 1.35 -5.46
CA ALA A 587 -17.02 1.26 -4.02
C ALA A 587 -15.59 1.65 -3.63
N THR A 588 -14.64 1.38 -4.51
CA THR A 588 -13.20 1.60 -4.26
C THR A 588 -12.61 2.74 -5.09
N TRP A 589 -13.32 3.20 -6.13
CA TRP A 589 -12.87 4.30 -6.98
C TRP A 589 -13.19 5.67 -6.40
N SER A 590 -12.36 6.66 -6.72
CA SER A 590 -12.59 8.07 -6.34
C SER A 590 -13.70 8.69 -7.18
N ASN A 591 -14.86 8.91 -6.57
CA ASN A 591 -15.93 9.67 -7.21
C ASN A 591 -15.84 11.15 -6.81
N TYR A 592 -15.18 11.95 -7.63
CA TYR A 592 -14.89 13.36 -7.37
C TYR A 592 -16.14 14.25 -7.29
N ASN A 593 -17.30 13.79 -7.76
CA ASN A 593 -18.55 14.52 -7.57
C ASN A 593 -18.89 14.73 -6.08
N MET A 594 -18.31 13.92 -5.17
CA MET A 594 -18.48 14.07 -3.73
C MET A 594 -17.82 15.36 -3.19
N ILE A 595 -16.91 16.00 -3.92
CA ILE A 595 -16.30 17.28 -3.53
C ILE A 595 -17.37 18.39 -3.44
N ASN A 596 -18.41 18.32 -4.24
CA ASN A 596 -19.46 19.34 -4.31
C ASN A 596 -20.71 19.03 -3.47
N THR A 597 -20.69 17.97 -2.67
CA THR A 597 -21.80 17.61 -1.78
C THR A 597 -21.32 17.02 -0.46
N ALA A 598 -21.99 17.38 0.62
CA ALA A 598 -21.73 16.76 1.94
C ALA A 598 -22.25 15.33 2.06
N SER A 599 -23.06 14.87 1.10
CA SER A 599 -23.74 13.59 1.22
C SER A 599 -23.50 12.68 0.04
N PRO A 600 -22.76 11.57 0.22
CA PRO A 600 -22.51 10.60 -0.84
C PRO A 600 -23.75 10.08 -1.53
N HIS A 601 -24.85 9.88 -0.80
CA HIS A 601 -26.10 9.33 -1.37
C HIS A 601 -26.76 10.21 -2.45
N LEU A 602 -26.38 11.49 -2.52
CA LEU A 602 -26.86 12.41 -3.58
C LEU A 602 -26.04 12.29 -4.86
N VAL A 603 -24.96 11.54 -4.84
CA VAL A 603 -24.05 11.37 -5.96
C VAL A 603 -24.36 10.06 -6.67
N ALA A 604 -24.52 10.10 -7.99
CA ALA A 604 -24.67 8.88 -8.78
C ALA A 604 -23.40 8.04 -8.70
N THR A 605 -23.56 6.74 -8.44
CA THR A 605 -22.43 5.81 -8.37
C THR A 605 -21.73 5.59 -9.70
N GLY A 606 -22.50 5.71 -10.82
CA GLY A 606 -22.03 5.29 -12.14
C GLY A 606 -22.15 3.79 -12.38
N GLY A 607 -22.81 3.06 -11.47
CA GLY A 607 -23.08 1.62 -11.53
C GLY A 607 -24.44 1.28 -10.92
N SER A 608 -24.72 0.00 -10.69
CA SER A 608 -25.90 -0.46 -9.95
C SER A 608 -25.69 -0.25 -8.45
N GLY A 609 -26.74 0.10 -7.74
CA GLY A 609 -26.68 0.42 -6.31
C GLY A 609 -26.50 1.91 -6.05
N ALA A 610 -26.44 2.29 -4.78
CA ALA A 610 -26.31 3.67 -4.34
C ALA A 610 -25.39 3.76 -3.13
N TYR A 611 -24.68 4.87 -3.01
CA TYR A 611 -23.92 5.18 -1.80
C TYR A 611 -24.87 5.39 -0.62
N HIS A 612 -24.47 4.90 0.53
CA HIS A 612 -25.22 5.12 1.76
C HIS A 612 -25.15 6.59 2.20
N ASN A 613 -26.22 7.03 2.88
CA ASN A 613 -26.30 8.38 3.43
C ASN A 613 -25.50 8.49 4.74
N ASN A 614 -24.17 8.46 4.65
CA ASN A 614 -23.31 8.45 5.84
C ASN A 614 -23.28 9.81 6.53
N PHE A 615 -23.04 10.88 5.75
CA PHE A 615 -22.81 12.23 6.27
C PHE A 615 -24.01 13.16 6.15
N GLY A 616 -25.12 12.69 5.60
CA GLY A 616 -26.32 13.52 5.42
C GLY A 616 -26.07 14.77 4.58
N THR A 617 -27.04 15.66 4.59
CA THR A 617 -26.88 17.00 3.97
C THR A 617 -26.46 18.00 5.01
N PHE A 618 -25.60 18.93 4.61
CA PHE A 618 -25.11 20.02 5.43
C PHE A 618 -26.18 21.15 5.52
N GLY A 619 -26.82 21.28 6.67
CA GLY A 619 -27.77 22.38 6.92
C GLY A 619 -28.77 22.63 5.78
N ASN A 620 -29.11 23.88 5.54
CA ASN A 620 -29.97 24.31 4.44
C ASN A 620 -29.17 24.77 3.20
N THR A 621 -27.85 24.76 3.25
CA THR A 621 -26.96 25.08 2.13
C THR A 621 -26.60 23.77 1.45
N ALA A 622 -27.36 23.43 0.43
CA ALA A 622 -27.12 22.24 -0.39
C ALA A 622 -25.71 22.26 -1.04
N ASN A 623 -25.12 21.09 -1.17
CA ASN A 623 -24.05 20.80 -2.12
C ASN A 623 -22.68 21.44 -1.85
N VAL A 624 -22.22 21.48 -0.60
CA VAL A 624 -20.82 21.81 -0.28
C VAL A 624 -20.26 20.74 0.62
N ASN A 625 -19.11 20.17 0.26
CA ASN A 625 -18.38 19.26 1.12
C ASN A 625 -17.50 20.04 2.10
N GLY A 626 -18.04 20.29 3.32
CA GLY A 626 -17.31 20.99 4.36
C GLY A 626 -16.07 20.22 4.85
N ASN A 627 -16.12 18.89 4.87
CA ASN A 627 -14.98 18.08 5.27
C ASN A 627 -13.84 18.14 4.24
N PHE A 628 -14.13 18.25 2.94
CA PHE A 628 -13.11 18.51 1.93
C PHE A 628 -12.35 19.81 2.20
N LYS A 629 -13.06 20.89 2.45
CA LYS A 629 -12.45 22.19 2.75
C LYS A 629 -11.68 22.15 4.08
N PHE A 630 -12.22 21.49 5.08
CA PHE A 630 -11.56 21.34 6.37
C PHE A 630 -10.27 20.52 6.28
N MET A 631 -10.30 19.37 5.57
CA MET A 631 -9.10 18.56 5.37
C MET A 631 -8.03 19.30 4.57
N ASN A 632 -8.41 19.95 3.45
CA ASN A 632 -7.48 20.76 2.67
C ASN A 632 -6.83 21.88 3.51
N TYR A 633 -7.61 22.53 4.36
CA TYR A 633 -7.09 23.54 5.30
C TYR A 633 -6.09 22.92 6.28
N MET A 634 -6.42 21.80 6.91
CA MET A 634 -5.57 21.16 7.91
C MET A 634 -4.27 20.59 7.31
N LEU A 635 -4.34 20.03 6.11
CA LEU A 635 -3.15 19.57 5.37
C LEU A 635 -2.22 20.74 5.03
N LYS A 636 -2.77 21.87 4.54
CA LYS A 636 -2.00 23.08 4.25
C LYS A 636 -1.40 23.69 5.53
N LEU A 637 -2.14 23.70 6.63
CA LEU A 637 -1.62 24.14 7.93
C LEU A 637 -0.45 23.26 8.37
N ARG A 638 -0.59 21.94 8.27
CA ARG A 638 0.48 20.98 8.56
C ARG A 638 1.72 21.22 7.69
N ALA A 639 1.52 21.38 6.37
CA ALA A 639 2.59 21.57 5.39
C ALA A 639 3.33 22.91 5.56
N SER A 640 2.70 23.94 6.14
CA SER A 640 3.27 25.28 6.28
C SER A 640 3.82 25.60 7.68
N GLU A 641 3.51 24.79 8.71
CA GLU A 641 3.84 25.09 10.09
C GLU A 641 5.05 24.30 10.61
N PRO A 642 6.21 24.95 10.79
CA PRO A 642 7.42 24.28 11.26
C PRO A 642 7.26 23.59 12.63
N ALA A 643 6.36 24.07 13.48
CA ALA A 643 6.12 23.47 14.80
C ALA A 643 5.65 22.01 14.71
N PHE A 644 4.97 21.62 13.64
CA PHE A 644 4.47 20.26 13.43
C PHE A 644 5.46 19.37 12.67
N GLN A 645 6.46 19.98 12.00
CA GLN A 645 7.40 19.31 11.08
C GLN A 645 8.80 19.20 11.74
N GLN A 646 8.92 18.44 12.82
CA GLN A 646 10.16 18.30 13.54
C GLN A 646 10.66 16.83 13.53
N ALA A 647 11.95 16.66 13.20
CA ALA A 647 12.63 15.36 13.25
C ALA A 647 12.99 14.92 14.68
N ASP A 648 12.73 15.77 15.67
CA ASP A 648 13.03 15.51 17.08
C ASP A 648 11.95 16.09 18.02
N TYR A 649 12.19 16.00 19.31
CA TYR A 649 11.24 16.42 20.35
C TYR A 649 11.53 17.81 20.92
N ARG A 650 12.31 18.68 20.25
CA ARG A 650 12.71 20.01 20.75
C ARG A 650 11.54 20.99 20.92
N VAL A 651 10.52 20.93 20.07
CA VAL A 651 9.27 21.66 20.29
C VAL A 651 8.50 20.95 21.39
N SER A 652 8.24 21.57 22.53
CA SER A 652 7.50 20.91 23.59
C SER A 652 6.00 20.85 23.29
N TYR A 653 5.40 19.71 23.62
CA TYR A 653 3.96 19.48 23.68
C TYR A 653 3.59 19.28 25.15
N ASP A 654 2.95 20.28 25.75
CA ASP A 654 2.59 20.26 27.17
C ASP A 654 1.13 19.82 27.31
N PHE A 655 0.89 18.70 27.93
CA PHE A 655 -0.45 18.10 28.11
C PHE A 655 -0.95 18.35 29.53
N LYS A 656 -2.13 18.96 29.66
CA LYS A 656 -2.77 19.33 30.94
C LYS A 656 -4.27 19.03 30.89
N LYS A 657 -4.92 19.16 32.08
CA LYS A 657 -6.39 19.24 32.14
C LYS A 657 -6.86 20.57 31.54
N GLU A 658 -8.17 20.75 31.46
CA GLU A 658 -8.84 21.93 30.93
C GLU A 658 -8.40 23.26 31.63
N ASP A 659 -7.88 23.19 32.85
CA ASP A 659 -7.36 24.36 33.59
C ASP A 659 -5.98 24.81 33.09
N GLY A 660 -5.33 24.07 32.17
CA GLY A 660 -3.99 24.36 31.64
C GLY A 660 -2.84 24.17 32.64
N THR A 661 -3.10 23.64 33.83
CA THR A 661 -2.11 23.48 34.90
C THR A 661 -2.07 22.08 35.52
N SER A 662 -3.21 21.52 35.78
CA SER A 662 -3.33 20.21 36.45
C SER A 662 -2.87 19.06 35.57
N THR A 663 -2.24 18.06 36.20
CA THR A 663 -1.78 16.83 35.52
C THR A 663 -2.98 15.97 35.14
N LEU A 664 -2.93 15.40 33.92
CA LEU A 664 -3.92 14.46 33.44
C LEU A 664 -3.91 13.13 34.24
N SER A 665 -5.10 12.58 34.44
CA SER A 665 -5.33 11.26 35.02
C SER A 665 -5.93 10.33 33.94
N ASP A 666 -5.86 9.02 34.14
CA ASP A 666 -6.27 8.04 33.13
C ASP A 666 -7.75 8.15 32.66
N GLY A 667 -8.65 8.60 33.52
CA GLY A 667 -10.05 8.78 33.18
C GLY A 667 -10.41 10.13 32.54
N ASP A 668 -9.45 11.04 32.39
CA ASP A 668 -9.73 12.38 31.85
C ASP A 668 -10.04 12.32 30.37
N ARG A 669 -11.18 12.91 29.98
CA ARG A 669 -11.69 13.01 28.61
C ARG A 669 -11.41 14.36 27.96
N CYS A 670 -11.00 15.33 28.77
CA CYS A 670 -10.63 16.66 28.32
C CYS A 670 -9.10 16.80 28.35
N VAL A 671 -8.53 17.29 27.25
CA VAL A 671 -7.09 17.48 27.12
C VAL A 671 -6.81 18.87 26.59
N TRP A 672 -6.00 19.61 27.34
CA TRP A 672 -5.42 20.89 26.96
C TRP A 672 -3.98 20.63 26.51
N ILE A 673 -3.60 21.14 25.33
CA ILE A 673 -2.25 21.00 24.80
C ILE A 673 -1.70 22.39 24.47
N ARG A 674 -0.49 22.72 24.95
CA ARG A 674 0.31 23.82 24.42
C ARG A 674 1.45 23.25 23.57
N ILE A 675 1.56 23.74 22.34
CA ILE A 675 2.64 23.45 21.42
C ILE A 675 3.50 24.71 21.32
N ASN A 676 4.73 24.64 21.85
CA ASN A 676 5.62 25.79 21.95
C ASN A 676 6.45 25.94 20.65
N GLY A 677 5.76 26.18 19.53
CA GLY A 677 6.36 26.20 18.20
C GLY A 677 7.23 27.41 17.92
N SER A 678 7.04 28.53 18.62
CA SER A 678 7.89 29.73 18.53
C SER A 678 9.37 29.48 18.92
N THR A 679 9.67 28.30 19.49
CA THR A 679 11.06 27.88 19.80
C THR A 679 11.84 27.48 18.56
N VAL A 680 11.19 27.28 17.42
CA VAL A 680 11.82 26.99 16.13
C VAL A 680 11.56 28.11 15.12
N SER A 681 12.50 28.32 14.21
CA SER A 681 12.43 29.38 13.22
C SER A 681 11.18 29.29 12.35
N GLY A 682 10.39 30.35 12.29
CA GLY A 682 9.14 30.40 11.51
C GLY A 682 7.97 29.68 12.15
N GLY A 683 8.17 29.02 13.28
CA GLY A 683 7.10 28.34 14.01
C GLY A 683 6.28 29.27 14.88
N SER A 684 5.05 28.87 15.17
CA SER A 684 4.10 29.58 16.03
C SER A 684 3.68 28.75 17.24
N ASP A 685 3.22 29.40 18.30
CA ASP A 685 2.63 28.68 19.44
C ASP A 685 1.16 28.37 19.16
N TYR A 686 0.75 27.20 19.61
CA TYR A 686 -0.63 26.72 19.50
C TYR A 686 -1.19 26.28 20.84
N LEU A 687 -2.51 26.45 20.98
CA LEU A 687 -3.31 25.78 21.99
C LEU A 687 -4.29 24.83 21.27
N VAL A 688 -4.35 23.60 21.74
CA VAL A 688 -5.33 22.62 21.25
C VAL A 688 -6.17 22.15 22.43
N PHE A 689 -7.48 22.30 22.31
CA PHE A 689 -8.45 21.88 23.30
C PHE A 689 -9.24 20.70 22.74
N MET A 690 -9.24 19.59 23.43
CA MET A 690 -9.98 18.41 23.06
C MET A 690 -10.95 18.05 24.16
N ASN A 691 -12.25 18.10 23.87
CA ASN A 691 -13.31 17.75 24.79
C ASN A 691 -14.08 16.54 24.26
N MET A 692 -13.74 15.34 24.73
CA MET A 692 -14.51 14.09 24.44
C MET A 692 -15.44 13.73 25.63
N TYR A 693 -15.91 14.75 26.34
CA TYR A 693 -16.92 14.62 27.39
C TYR A 693 -18.32 14.98 26.86
N THR A 694 -19.35 14.70 27.64
CA THR A 694 -20.76 14.85 27.25
C THR A 694 -21.38 16.22 27.53
N ALA A 695 -20.59 17.14 28.09
CA ALA A 695 -20.99 18.51 28.41
C ALA A 695 -19.97 19.50 27.85
N GLU A 696 -20.41 20.75 27.68
CA GLU A 696 -19.49 21.87 27.42
C GLU A 696 -18.53 22.05 28.60
N VAL A 697 -17.26 22.23 28.30
CA VAL A 697 -16.20 22.44 29.32
C VAL A 697 -15.42 23.71 29.01
N PRO A 698 -15.24 24.61 29.98
CA PRO A 698 -14.43 25.81 29.82
C PRO A 698 -12.93 25.44 29.89
N PHE A 699 -12.20 25.74 28.83
CA PHE A 699 -10.74 25.59 28.78
C PHE A 699 -10.05 26.90 29.03
N THR A 700 -9.04 26.91 29.90
CA THR A 700 -8.27 28.11 30.23
C THR A 700 -7.35 28.50 29.07
N ILE A 701 -7.37 29.80 28.73
CA ILE A 701 -6.47 30.41 27.76
C ILE A 701 -5.41 31.21 28.53
N PRO A 702 -4.11 30.87 28.43
CA PRO A 702 -3.04 31.67 29.04
C PRO A 702 -2.93 33.06 28.36
N ALA A 703 -2.29 34.00 29.02
CA ALA A 703 -1.95 35.26 28.38
C ALA A 703 -1.12 34.99 27.11
N ALA A 704 -1.44 35.71 26.04
CA ALA A 704 -0.55 35.74 24.90
C ALA A 704 0.74 36.50 25.26
N ASP A 705 1.81 36.23 24.51
CA ASP A 705 3.05 36.97 24.63
C ASP A 705 2.83 38.47 24.36
N SER A 706 3.74 39.31 24.85
CA SER A 706 3.63 40.77 24.64
C SER A 706 3.53 41.12 23.15
N GLY A 707 2.47 41.84 22.79
CA GLY A 707 2.21 42.23 21.41
C GLY A 707 1.51 41.19 20.55
N LYS A 708 1.16 40.01 21.11
CA LYS A 708 0.48 38.93 20.38
C LYS A 708 -0.95 38.70 20.91
N SER A 709 -1.71 37.98 20.12
CA SER A 709 -3.08 37.58 20.41
C SER A 709 -3.32 36.09 20.00
N TRP A 710 -4.25 35.47 20.71
CA TRP A 710 -4.75 34.14 20.28
C TRP A 710 -5.88 34.32 19.26
N VAL A 711 -5.80 33.61 18.15
CA VAL A 711 -6.86 33.55 17.14
C VAL A 711 -7.34 32.12 16.94
N ARG A 712 -8.64 31.94 16.65
CA ARG A 712 -9.23 30.62 16.39
C ARG A 712 -8.99 30.21 14.96
N LEU A 713 -8.20 29.15 14.75
CA LEU A 713 -7.95 28.56 13.42
C LEU A 713 -8.93 27.47 13.04
N ALA A 714 -9.33 26.62 14.00
CA ALA A 714 -10.26 25.55 13.77
C ALA A 714 -11.14 25.28 14.99
N ASP A 715 -12.37 24.89 14.74
CA ASP A 715 -13.30 24.37 15.74
C ASP A 715 -14.22 23.33 15.05
N THR A 716 -14.14 22.09 15.48
CA THR A 716 -14.79 20.95 14.79
C THR A 716 -16.28 20.87 15.04
N GLN A 717 -16.81 21.68 15.92
CA GLN A 717 -18.18 21.72 16.35
C GLN A 717 -19.16 21.98 15.16
N ASN A 718 -20.27 21.26 15.10
CA ASN A 718 -21.13 21.24 13.94
C ASN A 718 -21.86 22.56 13.63
N TYR A 719 -22.07 23.47 14.59
CA TYR A 719 -22.67 24.78 14.31
C TYR A 719 -21.75 25.71 13.53
N PHE A 720 -20.44 25.41 13.42
CA PHE A 720 -19.51 26.17 12.59
C PHE A 720 -19.38 25.60 11.16
N GLU A 721 -20.18 24.64 10.79
CA GLU A 721 -20.13 24.05 9.44
C GLU A 721 -20.35 25.09 8.33
N SER A 722 -21.11 26.17 8.59
CA SER A 722 -21.28 27.26 7.64
C SER A 722 -19.98 28.05 7.35
N ALA A 723 -19.03 28.00 8.25
CA ALA A 723 -17.68 28.55 8.11
C ALA A 723 -16.63 27.47 7.79
N PHE A 724 -17.04 26.26 7.41
CA PHE A 724 -16.19 25.11 7.14
C PHE A 724 -15.30 24.70 8.32
N ASN A 725 -15.64 25.11 9.53
CA ASN A 725 -14.93 24.82 10.77
C ASN A 725 -13.46 25.30 10.82
N CYS A 726 -13.05 26.18 9.89
CA CYS A 726 -11.68 26.70 9.83
C CYS A 726 -11.64 28.15 9.35
N TRP A 727 -10.61 28.87 9.78
CA TRP A 727 -10.42 30.31 9.50
C TRP A 727 -8.97 30.61 9.16
N ASN A 728 -8.76 31.50 8.20
CA ASN A 728 -7.42 32.02 7.91
C ASN A 728 -6.94 32.87 9.09
N SER A 729 -5.69 32.70 9.54
CA SER A 729 -5.12 33.39 10.68
C SER A 729 -5.19 34.92 10.59
N GLU A 730 -5.13 35.50 9.39
CA GLU A 730 -5.21 36.95 9.15
C GLU A 730 -6.62 37.52 9.34
N SER A 731 -7.65 36.70 9.18
CA SER A 731 -9.07 37.08 9.30
C SER A 731 -9.79 36.39 10.44
N ALA A 732 -9.10 35.55 11.18
CA ALA A 732 -9.66 34.78 12.28
C ALA A 732 -10.05 35.70 13.47
N GLU A 733 -11.08 35.28 14.18
CA GLU A 733 -11.53 35.96 15.38
C GLU A 733 -10.46 35.92 16.50
N VAL A 734 -10.15 37.08 17.05
CA VAL A 734 -9.29 37.19 18.22
C VAL A 734 -10.05 36.71 19.46
N VAL A 735 -9.48 35.72 20.13
CA VAL A 735 -10.03 35.22 21.40
C VAL A 735 -9.44 36.02 22.53
N SER A 736 -10.15 37.07 22.97
CA SER A 736 -9.70 37.99 24.03
C SER A 736 -9.99 37.47 25.43
N GLU A 737 -10.88 36.51 25.56
CA GLU A 737 -11.28 35.92 26.84
C GLU A 737 -10.21 34.97 27.39
N ARG A 738 -10.24 34.76 28.71
CA ARG A 738 -9.33 33.85 29.40
C ARG A 738 -9.87 32.43 29.48
N SER A 739 -10.99 32.14 28.83
CA SER A 739 -11.64 30.85 28.82
C SER A 739 -12.37 30.66 27.49
N TYR A 740 -12.32 29.45 26.96
CA TYR A 740 -13.06 29.02 25.77
C TYR A 740 -13.98 27.86 26.14
N GLY A 741 -15.28 28.03 25.93
CA GLY A 741 -16.24 26.93 26.08
C GLY A 741 -16.13 25.94 24.95
N VAL A 742 -15.53 24.79 25.19
CA VAL A 742 -15.44 23.72 24.19
C VAL A 742 -16.64 22.79 24.32
N THR A 743 -17.44 22.71 23.29
CA THR A 743 -18.64 21.90 23.29
C THR A 743 -18.32 20.40 23.32
N PRO A 744 -19.30 19.52 23.62
CA PRO A 744 -19.10 18.08 23.65
C PRO A 744 -18.50 17.54 22.34
N TRP A 745 -17.57 16.61 22.49
CA TRP A 745 -16.97 15.87 21.38
C TRP A 745 -16.35 16.78 20.30
N SER A 746 -15.66 17.85 20.72
CA SER A 746 -15.06 18.82 19.81
C SER A 746 -13.57 19.00 20.05
N VAL A 747 -12.90 19.47 19.02
CA VAL A 747 -11.49 19.89 19.02
C VAL A 747 -11.42 21.36 18.57
N VAL A 748 -10.70 22.18 19.33
CA VAL A 748 -10.45 23.60 19.02
C VAL A 748 -8.96 23.83 18.88
N ILE A 749 -8.54 24.57 17.86
CA ILE A 749 -7.15 24.94 17.62
C ILE A 749 -7.04 26.45 17.59
N LEU A 750 -6.25 27.01 18.52
CA LEU A 750 -5.89 28.41 18.54
C LEU A 750 -4.42 28.57 18.16
N LYS A 751 -4.11 29.65 17.45
CA LYS A 751 -2.74 30.07 17.09
C LYS A 751 -2.42 31.41 17.72
N GLN A 752 -1.21 31.56 18.17
CA GLN A 752 -0.71 32.86 18.61
C GLN A 752 -0.19 33.63 17.39
N VAL A 753 -0.72 34.83 17.16
CA VAL A 753 -0.35 35.74 16.06
C VAL A 753 0.07 37.09 16.60
N GLU A 754 0.80 37.90 15.79
CA GLU A 754 1.22 39.27 16.11
C GLU A 754 0.05 40.26 16.17
#